data_2d8007d7c406170d8fc6b225697ca003
#
_entry.id   2d8007d7c406170d8fc6b225697ca003
#
_cell.length_a   1.000
_cell.length_b   1.000
_cell.length_c   1.000
_cell.angle_alpha   90.00
_cell.angle_beta   90.00
_cell.angle_gamma   90.00
#
_symmetry.space_group_name_H-M   'P 1'
#
loop_
_entity.id
_entity.type
_entity.pdbx_description
1 polymer ?
#
loop_
_entity_poly.entity_id
_entity_poly.type
_entity_poly.pdbx_seq_one_letter_code
_entity_poly.pdbx_strand_id
1 'polypeptide(L)'
;MVIRPRPIFALVAGLWLAAIGRDAGDAWIDATVLPPFIVQTSVEVLDRNGDLLRAYTVADGRWRLAVQVSGVDPGFVSALLAYEDKRFYDHPGVDVRALARAVVQAVWNGRVVSGGSTLTMQVARLLENSGTGAVGGKLRQMRVALALERRLSKDQILQLYLHLAPYGGNLEGIRAATLSYFGKEPRRLTPAEVALLVAIPQSPEFRRPDRSVERATDARDRVLARAQADGLIDVDQATAARTEVVRGVRRPFPSFAPHMADRALAEDPTANVHHLTLERRLQKALERLAADLVAGQGERLQVAIVVADHRNGEVLASVGSAAFKADARAGFVDMTRAVRSPGSTLKPLVYGLAFDEGLGHPETLIDDKPADFNGYQPQNFDKLYLGTVRMRDALQQSRNIPVVALTEALGPAKLLATLDKAGVKYNLPGGQPGLAIALGGIGVTLEDMVQLYAAIARGGVSLPLTHRVDGDRADGQRVLSASAAWQVGDILAGLAPPPGSPENRLAYKTGTSYGHRDAWAIGFDGRHVIGIWMGRPDGTPVPGAFGADLAAPLLFQAFARLKPALDPQPAPPPATLLIGNAQLPQPLRKFRSRSAAFKADQNAPSVAFPPDGSEVEVLPDGVMVRVRGGTAPFTWLANGVPVAIGFKGRETMLTALGKGFITLSVIDAEGRSAQSVIRLR
;
A
#
# COMPACT_ATOMS: atom_id res chain seq x y z
N MET A 1 -84.58 -20.95 38.14
CA MET A 1 -83.16 -21.06 38.54
C MET A 1 -82.62 -19.61 38.72
N VAL A 2 -82.67 -19.11 39.98
CA VAL A 2 -82.26 -17.73 40.29
C VAL A 2 -80.77 -17.70 40.44
N ILE A 3 -80.06 -17.18 39.43
CA ILE A 3 -78.62 -17.00 39.47
C ILE A 3 -78.33 -15.95 40.55
N ARG A 4 -77.64 -16.36 41.62
CA ARG A 4 -77.25 -15.44 42.70
C ARG A 4 -76.21 -14.46 42.13
N PRO A 5 -76.44 -13.14 42.13
CA PRO A 5 -75.61 -12.13 41.45
C PRO A 5 -74.23 -11.95 42.09
N ARG A 6 -74.00 -12.41 43.32
CA ARG A 6 -72.72 -12.26 44.05
C ARG A 6 -71.50 -12.83 43.40
N PRO A 7 -71.50 -14.05 42.79
CA PRO A 7 -70.29 -14.56 42.14
C PRO A 7 -69.93 -13.82 40.85
N ILE A 8 -70.95 -13.29 40.10
CA ILE A 8 -70.70 -12.49 38.88
C ILE A 8 -70.06 -11.15 39.23
N PHE A 9 -70.54 -10.48 40.28
CA PHE A 9 -69.93 -9.23 40.77
C PHE A 9 -68.49 -9.43 41.26
N ALA A 10 -68.21 -10.52 41.99
CA ALA A 10 -66.83 -10.86 42.41
C ALA A 10 -65.93 -11.14 41.26
N LEU A 11 -66.42 -11.82 40.20
CA LEU A 11 -65.62 -12.08 38.95
C LEU A 11 -65.38 -10.79 38.19
N VAL A 12 -66.40 -9.93 38.04
CA VAL A 12 -66.22 -8.62 37.33
C VAL A 12 -65.31 -7.69 38.11
N ALA A 13 -65.43 -7.61 39.44
CA ALA A 13 -64.53 -6.84 40.29
C ALA A 13 -63.11 -7.38 40.24
N GLY A 14 -62.92 -8.70 40.21
CA GLY A 14 -61.60 -9.35 40.05
C GLY A 14 -60.94 -9.05 38.66
N LEU A 15 -61.75 -9.13 37.61
CA LEU A 15 -61.25 -8.76 36.24
C LEU A 15 -60.94 -7.27 36.16
N TRP A 16 -61.73 -6.40 36.79
CA TRP A 16 -61.47 -4.96 36.80
C TRP A 16 -60.23 -4.59 37.60
N LEU A 17 -59.99 -5.19 38.74
CA LEU A 17 -58.80 -5.04 39.56
C LEU A 17 -57.57 -5.59 38.83
N ALA A 18 -57.71 -6.71 38.11
CA ALA A 18 -56.64 -7.26 37.25
C ALA A 18 -56.34 -6.32 36.10
N ALA A 19 -57.32 -5.68 35.46
CA ALA A 19 -57.11 -4.68 34.41
C ALA A 19 -56.40 -3.43 34.93
N ILE A 20 -56.83 -2.87 36.06
CA ILE A 20 -56.17 -1.74 36.74
C ILE A 20 -54.70 -2.10 37.07
N GLY A 21 -54.49 -3.28 37.65
CA GLY A 21 -53.16 -3.78 37.99
C GLY A 21 -52.26 -3.92 36.76
N ARG A 22 -52.84 -4.38 35.63
CA ARG A 22 -52.12 -4.47 34.33
C ARG A 22 -51.78 -3.08 33.81
N ASP A 23 -52.76 -2.15 33.77
CA ASP A 23 -52.58 -0.80 33.25
C ASP A 23 -51.57 0.01 34.09
N ALA A 24 -51.60 -0.16 35.42
CA ALA A 24 -50.60 0.41 36.34
C ALA A 24 -49.20 -0.20 36.10
N GLY A 25 -49.14 -1.50 35.87
CA GLY A 25 -47.90 -2.21 35.48
C GLY A 25 -47.34 -1.74 34.13
N ASP A 26 -48.23 -1.57 33.17
CA ASP A 26 -47.85 -1.05 31.85
C ASP A 26 -47.33 0.40 31.92
N ALA A 27 -48.04 1.27 32.67
CA ALA A 27 -47.61 2.64 32.92
C ALA A 27 -46.26 2.69 33.65
N TRP A 28 -46.02 1.79 34.62
CA TRP A 28 -44.75 1.69 35.34
C TRP A 28 -43.60 1.24 34.43
N ILE A 29 -43.83 0.32 33.48
CA ILE A 29 -42.84 -0.12 32.48
C ILE A 29 -42.56 1.02 31.49
N ASP A 30 -43.60 1.68 30.97
CA ASP A 30 -43.47 2.75 29.98
C ASP A 30 -42.76 3.99 30.54
N ALA A 31 -42.92 4.26 31.84
CA ALA A 31 -42.17 5.32 32.54
C ALA A 31 -40.68 4.98 32.78
N THR A 32 -40.17 3.84 32.25
CA THR A 32 -38.77 3.46 32.40
C THR A 32 -37.88 4.32 31.51
N VAL A 33 -36.96 5.04 32.12
CA VAL A 33 -35.86 5.70 31.37
C VAL A 33 -34.89 4.61 30.94
N LEU A 34 -34.88 4.33 29.64
CA LEU A 34 -33.96 3.36 29.07
C LEU A 34 -32.55 3.97 28.90
N PRO A 35 -31.50 3.21 29.17
CA PRO A 35 -30.16 3.60 28.80
C PRO A 35 -30.04 3.71 27.25
N PRO A 36 -29.09 4.47 26.74
CA PRO A 36 -28.81 4.49 25.32
C PRO A 36 -28.54 3.06 24.80
N PHE A 37 -29.28 2.63 23.78
CA PHE A 37 -29.11 1.32 23.15
C PHE A 37 -28.43 1.39 21.79
N ILE A 38 -28.05 2.60 21.35
CA ILE A 38 -27.08 2.77 20.26
C ILE A 38 -25.71 2.58 20.87
N VAL A 39 -25.12 1.43 20.59
CA VAL A 39 -23.82 1.03 21.15
C VAL A 39 -22.72 1.51 20.22
N GLN A 40 -21.78 2.29 20.78
CA GLN A 40 -20.58 2.67 20.04
C GLN A 40 -19.74 1.42 19.76
N THR A 41 -19.44 1.17 18.49
CA THR A 41 -18.53 0.10 18.03
C THR A 41 -17.17 0.64 17.70
N SER A 42 -16.18 -0.23 17.72
CA SER A 42 -14.82 0.03 17.25
C SER A 42 -14.83 0.49 15.80
N VAL A 43 -14.05 1.51 15.48
CA VAL A 43 -13.83 1.90 14.08
C VAL A 43 -13.02 0.81 13.40
N GLU A 44 -13.45 0.41 12.22
CA GLU A 44 -12.88 -0.67 11.44
C GLU A 44 -12.38 -0.15 10.08
N VAL A 45 -11.17 -0.58 9.71
CA VAL A 45 -10.61 -0.36 8.37
C VAL A 45 -10.55 -1.70 7.68
N LEU A 46 -11.27 -1.81 6.59
CA LEU A 46 -11.45 -3.04 5.81
C LEU A 46 -10.76 -2.92 4.46
N ASP A 47 -10.32 -4.04 3.92
CA ASP A 47 -9.82 -4.13 2.55
C ASP A 47 -10.98 -4.13 1.54
N ARG A 48 -10.66 -4.18 0.24
CA ARG A 48 -11.65 -4.19 -0.85
C ARG A 48 -12.62 -5.38 -0.81
N ASN A 49 -12.29 -6.45 -0.09
CA ASN A 49 -13.09 -7.66 0.04
C ASN A 49 -13.89 -7.68 1.37
N GLY A 50 -13.76 -6.64 2.20
CA GLY A 50 -14.34 -6.58 3.53
C GLY A 50 -13.54 -7.29 4.62
N ASP A 51 -12.31 -7.70 4.33
CA ASP A 51 -11.41 -8.31 5.32
C ASP A 51 -10.80 -7.24 6.23
N LEU A 52 -10.77 -7.49 7.55
CA LEU A 52 -10.25 -6.53 8.53
C LEU A 52 -8.73 -6.30 8.32
N LEU A 53 -8.37 -5.04 8.05
CA LEU A 53 -6.99 -4.55 8.04
C LEU A 53 -6.56 -4.06 9.43
N ARG A 54 -7.38 -3.21 10.05
CA ARG A 54 -7.12 -2.63 11.36
C ARG A 54 -8.43 -2.27 12.06
N ALA A 55 -8.44 -2.34 13.37
CA ALA A 55 -9.51 -1.82 14.21
C ALA A 55 -8.94 -0.86 15.26
N TYR A 56 -9.81 -0.02 15.82
CA TYR A 56 -9.47 0.92 16.89
C TYR A 56 -10.39 0.68 18.07
N THR A 57 -9.88 0.82 19.29
CA THR A 57 -10.70 0.71 20.50
C THR A 57 -11.73 1.83 20.54
N VAL A 58 -12.89 1.56 21.16
CA VAL A 58 -13.81 2.63 21.53
C VAL A 58 -13.21 3.52 22.61
N ALA A 59 -13.83 4.66 22.89
CA ALA A 59 -13.29 5.69 23.78
C ALA A 59 -12.94 5.18 25.19
N ASP A 60 -13.62 4.13 25.67
CA ASP A 60 -13.35 3.49 26.97
C ASP A 60 -12.22 2.44 26.94
N GLY A 61 -11.51 2.32 25.81
CA GLY A 61 -10.37 1.40 25.62
C GLY A 61 -10.75 -0.05 25.34
N ARG A 62 -12.03 -0.32 25.08
CA ARG A 62 -12.51 -1.67 24.76
C ARG A 62 -12.53 -1.95 23.26
N TRP A 63 -12.38 -3.21 22.92
CA TRP A 63 -12.59 -3.73 21.57
C TRP A 63 -14.04 -4.20 21.47
N ARG A 64 -14.85 -3.52 20.66
CA ARG A 64 -16.26 -3.82 20.43
C ARG A 64 -16.56 -3.75 18.93
N LEU A 65 -16.19 -4.81 18.20
CA LEU A 65 -16.35 -4.86 16.75
C LEU A 65 -17.80 -5.13 16.36
N ALA A 66 -18.27 -4.43 15.35
CA ALA A 66 -19.62 -4.61 14.84
C ALA A 66 -19.80 -6.01 14.23
N VAL A 67 -20.98 -6.59 14.45
CA VAL A 67 -21.38 -7.88 13.87
C VAL A 67 -22.89 -7.90 13.69
N GLN A 68 -23.35 -8.45 12.57
CA GLN A 68 -24.77 -8.77 12.36
C GLN A 68 -25.04 -10.18 12.86
N VAL A 69 -26.26 -10.48 13.32
CA VAL A 69 -26.65 -11.84 13.73
C VAL A 69 -26.36 -12.85 12.62
N SER A 70 -26.65 -12.50 11.36
CA SER A 70 -26.36 -13.32 10.18
C SER A 70 -24.88 -13.58 9.93
N GLY A 71 -23.99 -12.78 10.51
CA GLY A 71 -22.53 -12.91 10.44
C GLY A 71 -21.93 -13.83 11.50
N VAL A 72 -22.75 -14.36 12.40
CA VAL A 72 -22.35 -15.27 13.48
C VAL A 72 -22.77 -16.71 13.13
N ASP A 73 -21.97 -17.68 13.56
CA ASP A 73 -22.27 -19.09 13.39
C ASP A 73 -23.63 -19.46 13.98
N PRO A 74 -24.57 -20.04 13.22
CA PRO A 74 -25.89 -20.41 13.73
C PRO A 74 -25.83 -21.39 14.91
N GLY A 75 -24.83 -22.27 14.94
CA GLY A 75 -24.60 -23.19 16.05
C GLY A 75 -24.27 -22.47 17.35
N PHE A 76 -23.53 -21.34 17.27
CA PHE A 76 -23.29 -20.48 18.45
C PHE A 76 -24.58 -19.85 18.96
N VAL A 77 -25.39 -19.27 18.07
CA VAL A 77 -26.67 -18.64 18.48
C VAL A 77 -27.58 -19.67 19.13
N SER A 78 -27.73 -20.85 18.52
CA SER A 78 -28.53 -21.95 19.06
C SER A 78 -28.02 -22.43 20.42
N ALA A 79 -26.71 -22.60 20.59
CA ALA A 79 -26.10 -23.02 21.83
C ALA A 79 -26.24 -21.93 22.94
N LEU A 80 -26.06 -20.66 22.58
CA LEU A 80 -26.23 -19.52 23.49
C LEU A 80 -27.66 -19.49 24.03
N LEU A 81 -28.65 -19.54 23.16
CA LEU A 81 -30.07 -19.51 23.55
C LEU A 81 -30.45 -20.74 24.39
N ALA A 82 -30.03 -21.92 23.99
CA ALA A 82 -30.30 -23.15 24.77
C ALA A 82 -29.66 -23.13 26.17
N TYR A 83 -28.50 -22.50 26.28
CA TYR A 83 -27.75 -22.42 27.53
C TYR A 83 -28.25 -21.31 28.46
N GLU A 84 -28.47 -20.10 27.93
CA GLU A 84 -28.80 -18.92 28.70
C GLU A 84 -30.32 -18.67 28.81
N ASP A 85 -31.09 -18.93 27.73
CA ASP A 85 -32.49 -18.55 27.62
C ASP A 85 -33.28 -19.37 26.58
N LYS A 86 -33.64 -20.62 26.90
CA LYS A 86 -34.29 -21.56 25.96
C LYS A 86 -35.59 -21.03 25.32
N ARG A 87 -36.27 -20.09 25.97
CA ARG A 87 -37.53 -19.51 25.51
C ARG A 87 -37.40 -18.04 25.17
N PHE A 88 -36.23 -17.63 24.72
CA PHE A 88 -35.94 -16.24 24.39
C PHE A 88 -36.99 -15.57 23.50
N TYR A 89 -37.43 -16.30 22.46
CA TYR A 89 -38.42 -15.78 21.52
C TYR A 89 -39.86 -15.82 22.04
N ASP A 90 -40.17 -16.52 23.17
CA ASP A 90 -41.53 -16.77 23.66
C ASP A 90 -41.99 -15.85 24.80
N HIS A 91 -41.05 -15.15 25.43
CA HIS A 91 -41.39 -14.29 26.59
C HIS A 91 -41.08 -12.81 26.32
N PRO A 92 -41.79 -11.87 26.95
CA PRO A 92 -41.65 -10.42 26.75
C PRO A 92 -40.49 -9.81 27.60
N GLY A 93 -39.30 -10.42 27.67
CA GLY A 93 -38.14 -9.92 28.40
C GLY A 93 -37.90 -10.58 29.76
N VAL A 94 -38.91 -11.07 30.42
CA VAL A 94 -38.86 -11.85 31.68
C VAL A 94 -39.56 -13.17 31.49
N ASP A 95 -38.87 -14.27 31.74
CA ASP A 95 -39.46 -15.61 31.74
C ASP A 95 -40.04 -15.96 33.11
N VAL A 96 -41.33 -15.69 33.30
CA VAL A 96 -42.06 -15.93 34.56
C VAL A 96 -42.03 -17.43 34.94
N ARG A 97 -42.08 -18.35 33.94
CA ARG A 97 -42.03 -19.79 34.20
C ARG A 97 -40.65 -20.23 34.70
N ALA A 98 -39.57 -19.68 34.11
CA ALA A 98 -38.22 -19.96 34.60
C ALA A 98 -37.96 -19.34 35.96
N LEU A 99 -38.50 -18.14 36.23
CA LEU A 99 -38.41 -17.48 37.52
C LEU A 99 -39.13 -18.29 38.61
N ALA A 100 -40.37 -18.71 38.36
CA ALA A 100 -41.12 -19.57 39.29
C ALA A 100 -40.38 -20.89 39.58
N ARG A 101 -39.87 -21.56 38.54
CA ARG A 101 -39.05 -22.76 38.70
C ARG A 101 -37.81 -22.51 39.56
N ALA A 102 -37.10 -21.39 39.32
CA ALA A 102 -35.88 -21.04 40.05
C ALA A 102 -36.18 -20.79 41.55
N VAL A 103 -37.30 -20.13 41.88
CA VAL A 103 -37.77 -19.90 43.25
C VAL A 103 -38.11 -21.23 43.95
N VAL A 104 -38.89 -22.10 43.31
CA VAL A 104 -39.23 -23.43 43.85
C VAL A 104 -37.96 -24.25 44.11
N GLN A 105 -37.02 -24.27 43.17
CA GLN A 105 -35.77 -24.99 43.34
C GLN A 105 -34.89 -24.41 44.45
N ALA A 106 -34.86 -23.08 44.60
CA ALA A 106 -34.10 -22.43 45.69
C ALA A 106 -34.69 -22.75 47.07
N VAL A 107 -36.01 -22.75 47.20
CA VAL A 107 -36.70 -23.14 48.42
C VAL A 107 -36.45 -24.61 48.77
N TRP A 108 -36.57 -25.49 47.75
CA TRP A 108 -36.37 -26.93 47.93
C TRP A 108 -34.94 -27.33 48.30
N ASN A 109 -33.94 -26.66 47.71
CA ASN A 109 -32.53 -27.01 47.91
C ASN A 109 -31.83 -26.12 48.97
N GLY A 110 -32.51 -25.16 49.59
CA GLY A 110 -31.91 -24.22 50.52
C GLY A 110 -30.82 -23.28 49.93
N ARG A 111 -30.70 -23.28 48.63
CA ARG A 111 -29.72 -22.47 47.89
C ARG A 111 -30.18 -22.21 46.48
N VAL A 112 -29.67 -21.14 45.85
CA VAL A 112 -29.94 -20.85 44.44
C VAL A 112 -29.26 -21.90 43.57
N VAL A 113 -30.05 -22.75 42.88
CA VAL A 113 -29.57 -23.85 42.03
C VAL A 113 -29.65 -23.47 40.54
N SER A 114 -30.65 -22.66 40.15
CA SER A 114 -30.80 -22.19 38.77
C SER A 114 -31.07 -20.69 38.71
N GLY A 115 -30.61 -20.02 37.64
CA GLY A 115 -30.90 -18.62 37.39
C GLY A 115 -32.22 -18.43 36.66
N GLY A 116 -33.00 -17.44 37.06
CA GLY A 116 -34.19 -16.98 36.35
C GLY A 116 -33.93 -15.74 35.48
N SER A 117 -32.69 -15.47 35.14
CA SER A 117 -32.32 -14.29 34.31
C SER A 117 -32.40 -14.64 32.85
N THR A 118 -33.11 -13.83 32.08
CA THR A 118 -33.20 -13.95 30.62
C THR A 118 -32.06 -13.24 29.93
N LEU A 119 -31.85 -13.50 28.63
CA LEU A 119 -30.88 -12.80 27.80
C LEU A 119 -31.17 -11.29 27.76
N THR A 120 -32.44 -10.88 27.68
CA THR A 120 -32.87 -9.47 27.73
C THR A 120 -32.48 -8.81 29.04
N MET A 121 -32.60 -9.51 30.17
CA MET A 121 -32.15 -9.00 31.47
C MET A 121 -30.62 -8.86 31.54
N GLN A 122 -29.88 -9.73 30.86
CA GLN A 122 -28.44 -9.58 30.76
C GLN A 122 -28.07 -8.35 29.90
N VAL A 123 -28.75 -8.12 28.78
CA VAL A 123 -28.59 -6.91 27.95
C VAL A 123 -28.92 -5.65 28.77
N ALA A 124 -30.01 -5.65 29.52
CA ALA A 124 -30.36 -4.52 30.39
C ALA A 124 -29.23 -4.19 31.38
N ARG A 125 -28.67 -5.21 32.03
CA ARG A 125 -27.52 -5.07 32.93
C ARG A 125 -26.28 -4.49 32.23
N LEU A 126 -25.95 -4.98 31.02
CA LEU A 126 -24.79 -4.54 30.24
C LEU A 126 -24.93 -3.08 29.79
N LEU A 127 -26.13 -2.68 29.36
CA LEU A 127 -26.42 -1.29 28.97
C LEU A 127 -26.33 -0.32 30.14
N GLU A 128 -26.79 -0.74 31.33
CA GLU A 128 -26.73 0.10 32.53
C GLU A 128 -25.38 0.07 33.26
N ASN A 129 -24.45 -0.81 32.82
CA ASN A 129 -23.17 -1.09 33.50
C ASN A 129 -23.38 -1.35 35.00
N SER A 130 -24.49 -2.05 35.34
CA SER A 130 -24.93 -2.26 36.74
C SER A 130 -24.43 -3.59 37.29
N GLY A 131 -24.16 -3.63 38.62
CA GLY A 131 -23.72 -4.84 39.31
C GLY A 131 -24.81 -5.90 39.42
N THR A 132 -24.44 -7.13 39.81
CA THR A 132 -25.29 -8.33 39.82
C THR A 132 -25.96 -8.64 41.17
N GLY A 133 -25.71 -7.89 42.26
CA GLY A 133 -25.74 -8.48 43.59
C GLY A 133 -26.96 -8.15 44.51
N ALA A 134 -27.84 -7.20 44.19
CA ALA A 134 -28.91 -6.82 45.07
C ALA A 134 -30.31 -7.13 44.49
N VAL A 135 -31.27 -7.51 45.32
CA VAL A 135 -32.67 -7.79 44.91
C VAL A 135 -33.26 -6.60 44.16
N GLY A 136 -33.00 -5.36 44.62
CA GLY A 136 -33.44 -4.14 43.93
C GLY A 136 -32.85 -3.99 42.54
N GLY A 137 -31.58 -4.35 42.33
CA GLY A 137 -30.94 -4.39 41.02
C GLY A 137 -31.58 -5.41 40.08
N LYS A 138 -32.03 -6.55 40.62
CA LYS A 138 -32.73 -7.58 39.84
C LYS A 138 -34.12 -7.10 39.37
N LEU A 139 -34.87 -6.45 40.23
CA LEU A 139 -36.17 -5.86 39.89
C LEU A 139 -35.99 -4.77 38.82
N ARG A 140 -34.96 -3.92 38.96
CA ARG A 140 -34.62 -2.92 37.93
C ARG A 140 -34.27 -3.57 36.59
N GLN A 141 -33.44 -4.62 36.56
CA GLN A 141 -33.14 -5.37 35.35
C GLN A 141 -34.37 -5.96 34.67
N MET A 142 -35.32 -6.49 35.46
CA MET A 142 -36.61 -6.99 34.95
C MET A 142 -37.44 -5.87 34.32
N ARG A 143 -37.55 -4.73 34.99
CA ARG A 143 -38.27 -3.55 34.47
C ARG A 143 -37.66 -3.03 33.17
N VAL A 144 -36.35 -2.85 33.13
CA VAL A 144 -35.63 -2.41 31.93
C VAL A 144 -35.75 -3.44 30.81
N ALA A 145 -35.68 -4.74 31.11
CA ALA A 145 -35.87 -5.81 30.12
C ALA A 145 -37.25 -5.77 29.47
N LEU A 146 -38.32 -5.60 30.29
CA LEU A 146 -39.69 -5.44 29.77
C LEU A 146 -39.83 -4.18 28.89
N ALA A 147 -39.22 -3.07 29.31
CA ALA A 147 -39.24 -1.82 28.53
C ALA A 147 -38.44 -1.90 27.22
N LEU A 148 -37.31 -2.64 27.20
CA LEU A 148 -36.53 -2.91 25.98
C LEU A 148 -37.35 -3.70 24.98
N GLU A 149 -38.04 -4.78 25.41
CA GLU A 149 -38.84 -5.62 24.50
C GLU A 149 -40.05 -4.89 23.88
N ARG A 150 -40.51 -3.78 24.50
CA ARG A 150 -41.53 -2.91 23.90
C ARG A 150 -40.99 -2.03 22.78
N ARG A 151 -39.67 -1.82 22.70
CA ARG A 151 -39.01 -0.91 21.73
C ARG A 151 -38.14 -1.61 20.73
N LEU A 152 -37.63 -2.78 21.03
CA LEU A 152 -36.68 -3.53 20.21
C LEU A 152 -37.24 -4.92 19.89
N SER A 153 -36.94 -5.39 18.70
CA SER A 153 -37.22 -6.79 18.33
C SER A 153 -36.22 -7.75 19.04
N LYS A 154 -36.59 -9.01 19.10
CA LYS A 154 -35.74 -10.08 19.67
C LYS A 154 -34.36 -10.10 19.00
N ASP A 155 -34.28 -9.96 17.67
CA ASP A 155 -33.02 -9.96 16.93
C ASP A 155 -32.17 -8.72 17.25
N GLN A 156 -32.79 -7.56 17.48
CA GLN A 156 -32.06 -6.36 17.93
C GLN A 156 -31.52 -6.54 19.35
N ILE A 157 -32.27 -7.18 20.26
CA ILE A 157 -31.79 -7.51 21.61
C ILE A 157 -30.65 -8.53 21.56
N LEU A 158 -30.78 -9.57 20.73
CA LEU A 158 -29.71 -10.54 20.50
C LEU A 158 -28.45 -9.85 19.94
N GLN A 159 -28.61 -8.95 18.98
CA GLN A 159 -27.49 -8.18 18.40
C GLN A 159 -26.79 -7.31 19.46
N LEU A 160 -27.53 -6.68 20.36
CA LEU A 160 -26.97 -5.95 21.51
C LEU A 160 -26.14 -6.87 22.40
N TYR A 161 -26.63 -8.07 22.69
CA TYR A 161 -25.87 -9.06 23.44
C TYR A 161 -24.58 -9.45 22.74
N LEU A 162 -24.65 -9.72 21.42
CA LEU A 162 -23.48 -10.08 20.61
C LEU A 162 -22.42 -8.99 20.58
N HIS A 163 -22.80 -7.72 20.75
CA HIS A 163 -21.87 -6.59 20.84
C HIS A 163 -21.32 -6.35 22.25
N LEU A 164 -22.11 -6.60 23.29
CA LEU A 164 -21.82 -6.15 24.66
C LEU A 164 -21.35 -7.27 25.60
N ALA A 165 -21.56 -8.54 25.22
CA ALA A 165 -21.17 -9.66 26.09
C ALA A 165 -19.68 -9.57 26.44
N PRO A 166 -19.29 -9.62 27.74
CA PRO A 166 -17.89 -9.49 28.14
C PRO A 166 -17.15 -10.81 27.96
N TYR A 167 -15.99 -10.75 27.29
CA TYR A 167 -15.12 -11.91 27.08
C TYR A 167 -13.79 -11.82 27.86
N GLY A 168 -13.70 -10.88 28.80
CA GLY A 168 -12.57 -10.68 29.69
C GLY A 168 -11.56 -9.65 29.23
N GLY A 169 -10.98 -8.95 30.20
CA GLY A 169 -10.14 -7.79 29.96
C GLY A 169 -10.91 -6.69 29.21
N ASN A 170 -10.38 -6.24 28.11
CA ASN A 170 -10.99 -5.22 27.27
C ASN A 170 -11.74 -5.78 26.04
N LEU A 171 -12.07 -7.07 26.01
CA LEU A 171 -12.84 -7.68 24.91
C LEU A 171 -14.33 -7.64 25.21
N GLU A 172 -15.10 -6.97 24.37
CA GLU A 172 -16.56 -6.99 24.34
C GLU A 172 -17.07 -7.43 22.97
N GLY A 173 -18.09 -8.27 22.99
CA GLY A 173 -18.72 -8.82 21.81
C GLY A 173 -18.01 -10.03 21.22
N ILE A 174 -18.86 -10.84 20.54
CA ILE A 174 -18.45 -12.13 19.98
C ILE A 174 -17.31 -12.00 18.95
N ARG A 175 -17.35 -10.99 18.09
CA ARG A 175 -16.38 -10.82 17.02
C ARG A 175 -15.00 -10.43 17.56
N ALA A 176 -14.94 -9.58 18.58
CA ALA A 176 -13.69 -9.28 19.26
C ALA A 176 -13.11 -10.53 19.95
N ALA A 177 -13.97 -11.34 20.57
CA ALA A 177 -13.55 -12.58 21.22
C ALA A 177 -12.99 -13.60 20.22
N THR A 178 -13.69 -13.85 19.11
CA THR A 178 -13.25 -14.84 18.10
C THR A 178 -11.94 -14.43 17.43
N LEU A 179 -11.78 -13.17 17.10
CA LEU A 179 -10.52 -12.65 16.52
C LEU A 179 -9.36 -12.77 17.52
N SER A 180 -9.62 -12.43 18.80
CA SER A 180 -8.57 -12.48 19.82
C SER A 180 -8.21 -13.90 20.27
N TYR A 181 -9.18 -14.79 20.48
CA TYR A 181 -8.89 -16.14 20.96
C TYR A 181 -8.58 -17.13 19.84
N PHE A 182 -9.26 -17.00 18.67
CA PHE A 182 -9.12 -17.97 17.59
C PHE A 182 -8.46 -17.38 16.32
N GLY A 183 -8.44 -16.06 16.15
CA GLY A 183 -7.85 -15.38 14.99
C GLY A 183 -8.70 -15.51 13.74
N LYS A 184 -10.03 -15.65 13.87
CA LYS A 184 -10.98 -15.77 12.77
C LYS A 184 -12.31 -15.05 13.07
N GLU A 185 -13.05 -14.75 12.01
CA GLU A 185 -14.40 -14.19 12.12
C GLU A 185 -15.39 -15.21 12.72
N PRO A 186 -16.48 -14.75 13.36
CA PRO A 186 -17.42 -15.62 14.09
C PRO A 186 -18.34 -16.46 13.21
N ARG A 187 -18.20 -16.42 11.90
CA ARG A 187 -19.11 -17.07 10.93
C ARG A 187 -19.03 -18.59 10.91
N ARG A 188 -17.90 -19.18 11.28
CA ARG A 188 -17.67 -20.63 11.32
C ARG A 188 -16.87 -20.99 12.57
N LEU A 189 -17.54 -21.61 13.52
CA LEU A 189 -16.97 -22.03 14.80
C LEU A 189 -17.07 -23.55 14.95
N THR A 190 -16.05 -24.13 15.61
CA THR A 190 -16.16 -25.54 16.02
C THR A 190 -17.06 -25.66 17.25
N PRO A 191 -17.64 -26.83 17.54
CA PRO A 191 -18.41 -27.03 18.76
C PRO A 191 -17.63 -26.70 20.03
N ALA A 192 -16.32 -26.92 20.05
CA ALA A 192 -15.44 -26.53 21.18
C ALA A 192 -15.33 -25.01 21.33
N GLU A 193 -15.16 -24.27 20.23
CA GLU A 193 -15.11 -22.81 20.22
C GLU A 193 -16.45 -22.22 20.62
N VAL A 194 -17.56 -22.74 20.10
CA VAL A 194 -18.92 -22.35 20.48
C VAL A 194 -19.10 -22.50 22.00
N ALA A 195 -18.79 -23.67 22.54
CA ALA A 195 -18.97 -23.94 23.96
C ALA A 195 -18.09 -23.03 24.85
N LEU A 196 -16.86 -22.75 24.43
CA LEU A 196 -15.99 -21.83 25.15
C LEU A 196 -16.56 -20.40 25.15
N LEU A 197 -17.03 -19.91 24.00
CA LEU A 197 -17.60 -18.57 23.86
C LEU A 197 -18.92 -18.41 24.64
N VAL A 198 -19.74 -19.45 24.76
CA VAL A 198 -20.92 -19.45 25.60
C VAL A 198 -20.55 -19.44 27.10
N ALA A 199 -19.46 -20.11 27.45
CA ALA A 199 -19.04 -20.23 28.84
C ALA A 199 -18.44 -18.94 29.44
N ILE A 200 -17.62 -18.21 28.65
CA ILE A 200 -16.81 -17.08 29.16
C ILE A 200 -17.67 -15.96 29.76
N PRO A 201 -18.77 -15.45 29.13
CA PRO A 201 -19.49 -14.26 29.61
C PRO A 201 -20.10 -14.37 31.02
N GLN A 202 -20.30 -15.58 31.52
CA GLN A 202 -20.82 -15.80 32.89
C GLN A 202 -19.82 -15.42 34.00
N SER A 203 -18.52 -15.52 33.72
CA SER A 203 -17.45 -15.14 34.64
C SER A 203 -16.20 -14.81 33.85
N PRO A 204 -16.18 -13.68 33.10
CA PRO A 204 -15.21 -13.42 32.05
C PRO A 204 -13.79 -13.37 32.56
N GLU A 205 -13.50 -12.73 33.69
CA GLU A 205 -12.15 -12.66 34.25
C GLU A 205 -11.63 -13.99 34.80
N PHE A 206 -12.53 -14.87 35.19
CA PHE A 206 -12.18 -16.15 35.79
C PHE A 206 -12.04 -17.26 34.74
N ARG A 207 -12.81 -17.20 33.65
CA ARG A 207 -12.90 -18.23 32.61
C ARG A 207 -12.12 -17.88 31.32
N ARG A 208 -11.44 -16.75 31.29
CA ARG A 208 -10.65 -16.37 30.10
C ARG A 208 -9.43 -17.28 29.96
N PRO A 209 -9.20 -17.85 28.75
CA PRO A 209 -8.17 -18.86 28.52
C PRO A 209 -6.73 -18.34 28.75
N ASP A 210 -6.47 -17.06 28.47
CA ASP A 210 -5.14 -16.46 28.65
C ASP A 210 -4.75 -16.25 30.13
N ARG A 211 -5.67 -16.46 31.08
CA ARG A 211 -5.38 -16.48 32.51
C ARG A 211 -5.35 -17.89 33.08
N SER A 212 -6.24 -18.76 32.63
CA SER A 212 -6.32 -20.15 33.10
C SER A 212 -6.95 -21.03 32.03
N VAL A 213 -6.12 -21.79 31.34
CA VAL A 213 -6.55 -22.80 30.36
C VAL A 213 -7.43 -23.86 31.01
N GLU A 214 -7.07 -24.31 32.22
CA GLU A 214 -7.82 -25.32 32.97
C GLU A 214 -9.26 -24.87 33.21
N ARG A 215 -9.46 -23.69 33.84
CA ARG A 215 -10.81 -23.17 34.12
C ARG A 215 -11.64 -22.91 32.87
N ALA A 216 -10.97 -22.47 31.79
CA ALA A 216 -11.62 -22.29 30.49
C ALA A 216 -12.07 -23.64 29.91
N THR A 217 -11.23 -24.67 30.00
CA THR A 217 -11.54 -26.04 29.57
C THR A 217 -12.71 -26.62 30.37
N ASP A 218 -12.68 -26.54 31.69
CA ASP A 218 -13.76 -27.02 32.53
C ASP A 218 -15.07 -26.31 32.23
N ALA A 219 -15.02 -25.00 31.98
CA ALA A 219 -16.23 -24.23 31.65
C ALA A 219 -16.78 -24.62 30.27
N ARG A 220 -15.91 -24.82 29.26
CA ARG A 220 -16.26 -25.35 27.94
C ARG A 220 -16.91 -26.71 28.05
N ASP A 221 -16.31 -27.63 28.79
CA ASP A 221 -16.78 -29.01 28.88
C ASP A 221 -18.14 -29.14 29.55
N ARG A 222 -18.46 -28.23 30.52
CA ARG A 222 -19.82 -28.13 31.08
C ARG A 222 -20.86 -27.69 30.05
N VAL A 223 -20.50 -26.74 29.16
CA VAL A 223 -21.40 -26.30 28.08
C VAL A 223 -21.56 -27.42 27.04
N LEU A 224 -20.48 -28.12 26.67
CA LEU A 224 -20.54 -29.30 25.77
C LEU A 224 -21.45 -30.41 26.34
N ALA A 225 -21.29 -30.74 27.61
CA ALA A 225 -22.14 -31.75 28.28
C ALA A 225 -23.63 -31.38 28.21
N ARG A 226 -23.93 -30.09 28.43
CA ARG A 226 -25.32 -29.61 28.35
C ARG A 226 -25.85 -29.57 26.93
N ALA A 227 -25.04 -29.11 25.97
CA ALA A 227 -25.40 -29.11 24.53
C ALA A 227 -25.67 -30.51 24.01
N GLN A 228 -24.90 -31.51 24.46
CA GLN A 228 -25.12 -32.93 24.15
C GLN A 228 -26.45 -33.42 24.81
N ALA A 229 -26.69 -33.11 26.08
CA ALA A 229 -27.92 -33.49 26.77
C ALA A 229 -29.19 -32.85 26.17
N ASP A 230 -29.07 -31.64 25.64
CA ASP A 230 -30.11 -30.90 24.95
C ASP A 230 -30.26 -31.30 23.45
N GLY A 231 -29.45 -32.24 22.92
CA GLY A 231 -29.48 -32.75 21.55
C GLY A 231 -29.00 -31.76 20.48
N LEU A 232 -28.27 -30.73 20.87
CA LEU A 232 -27.69 -29.74 19.94
C LEU A 232 -26.46 -30.27 19.21
N ILE A 233 -25.73 -31.17 19.86
CA ILE A 233 -24.59 -31.90 19.29
C ILE A 233 -24.70 -33.38 19.65
N ASP A 234 -24.23 -34.25 18.77
CA ASP A 234 -24.19 -35.68 19.01
C ASP A 234 -22.99 -36.09 19.91
N VAL A 235 -22.92 -37.38 20.26
CA VAL A 235 -21.89 -37.94 21.16
C VAL A 235 -20.50 -37.82 20.54
N ASP A 236 -20.40 -38.03 19.24
CA ASP A 236 -19.12 -38.00 18.50
C ASP A 236 -18.58 -36.58 18.41
N GLN A 237 -19.46 -35.61 18.09
CA GLN A 237 -19.14 -34.19 18.09
C GLN A 237 -18.70 -33.71 19.48
N ALA A 238 -19.42 -34.11 20.54
CA ALA A 238 -19.07 -33.74 21.92
C ALA A 238 -17.70 -34.32 22.34
N THR A 239 -17.43 -35.56 21.95
CA THR A 239 -16.16 -36.24 22.22
C THR A 239 -15.01 -35.58 21.47
N ALA A 240 -15.16 -35.34 20.18
CA ALA A 240 -14.17 -34.61 19.37
C ALA A 240 -13.90 -33.21 19.94
N ALA A 241 -14.95 -32.46 20.31
CA ALA A 241 -14.81 -31.13 20.86
C ALA A 241 -14.06 -31.06 22.19
N ARG A 242 -14.19 -32.12 23.04
CA ARG A 242 -13.41 -32.20 24.31
C ARG A 242 -11.93 -32.45 24.06
N THR A 243 -11.54 -33.10 22.95
CA THR A 243 -10.11 -33.31 22.62
C THR A 243 -9.45 -32.05 22.02
N GLU A 244 -10.25 -31.08 21.55
CA GLU A 244 -9.72 -29.85 20.98
C GLU A 244 -9.03 -28.99 22.06
N VAL A 245 -7.79 -28.58 21.78
CA VAL A 245 -6.95 -27.86 22.77
C VAL A 245 -7.40 -26.42 22.90
N VAL A 246 -7.70 -26.00 24.12
CA VAL A 246 -7.94 -24.58 24.46
C VAL A 246 -6.59 -23.86 24.51
N ARG A 247 -6.41 -22.87 23.67
CA ARG A 247 -5.15 -22.10 23.60
C ARG A 247 -5.16 -20.97 24.64
N GLY A 248 -4.13 -20.91 25.48
CA GLY A 248 -3.94 -19.92 26.54
C GLY A 248 -3.34 -18.59 26.11
N VAL A 249 -3.48 -18.19 24.85
CA VAL A 249 -2.86 -16.98 24.32
C VAL A 249 -3.86 -16.15 23.51
N ARG A 250 -3.89 -14.86 23.79
CA ARG A 250 -4.60 -13.88 22.96
C ARG A 250 -3.78 -13.57 21.71
N ARG A 251 -4.41 -13.59 20.58
CA ARG A 251 -3.83 -13.11 19.32
C ARG A 251 -4.03 -11.61 19.22
N PRO A 252 -3.05 -10.86 18.76
CA PRO A 252 -3.26 -9.45 18.45
C PRO A 252 -4.27 -9.32 17.31
N PHE A 253 -5.04 -8.25 17.36
CA PHE A 253 -5.90 -7.89 16.22
C PHE A 253 -5.06 -7.61 14.97
N PRO A 254 -5.61 -7.82 13.77
CA PRO A 254 -4.96 -7.41 12.54
C PRO A 254 -4.52 -5.94 12.62
N SER A 255 -3.30 -5.65 12.19
CA SER A 255 -2.74 -4.29 12.15
C SER A 255 -1.95 -4.14 10.87
N PHE A 256 -2.64 -4.21 9.73
CA PHE A 256 -2.08 -4.01 8.40
C PHE A 256 -2.32 -2.58 7.91
N ALA A 257 -1.44 -2.09 7.05
CA ALA A 257 -1.48 -0.74 6.48
C ALA A 257 -1.73 0.36 7.53
N PRO A 258 -0.97 0.41 8.64
CA PRO A 258 -1.29 1.26 9.77
C PRO A 258 -1.34 2.75 9.40
N HIS A 259 -0.42 3.24 8.56
CA HIS A 259 -0.40 4.63 8.10
C HIS A 259 -1.63 4.98 7.26
N MET A 260 -2.01 4.08 6.34
CA MET A 260 -3.18 4.29 5.50
C MET A 260 -4.48 4.20 6.31
N ALA A 261 -4.53 3.30 7.31
CA ALA A 261 -5.66 3.21 8.22
C ALA A 261 -5.82 4.47 9.08
N ASP A 262 -4.72 4.99 9.66
CA ASP A 262 -4.73 6.25 10.41
C ASP A 262 -5.11 7.44 9.52
N ARG A 263 -4.68 7.44 8.26
CA ARG A 263 -5.06 8.44 7.26
C ARG A 263 -6.56 8.40 6.95
N ALA A 264 -7.12 7.22 6.68
CA ALA A 264 -8.54 7.06 6.39
C ALA A 264 -9.41 7.56 7.55
N LEU A 265 -9.02 7.25 8.79
CA LEU A 265 -9.68 7.76 10.00
C LEU A 265 -9.58 9.27 10.13
N ALA A 266 -8.44 9.87 9.81
CA ALA A 266 -8.26 11.33 9.85
C ALA A 266 -9.05 12.06 8.75
N GLU A 267 -9.23 11.46 7.58
CA GLU A 267 -10.00 12.02 6.46
C GLU A 267 -11.52 11.98 6.72
N ASP A 268 -12.03 10.97 7.42
CA ASP A 268 -13.42 10.87 7.81
C ASP A 268 -13.55 10.29 9.23
N PRO A 269 -13.40 11.13 10.26
CA PRO A 269 -13.44 10.67 11.66
C PRO A 269 -14.84 10.27 12.14
N THR A 270 -15.88 10.50 11.34
CA THR A 270 -17.27 10.17 11.69
C THR A 270 -17.70 8.78 11.21
N ALA A 271 -17.01 8.21 10.24
CA ALA A 271 -17.30 6.87 9.75
C ALA A 271 -16.84 5.80 10.73
N ASN A 272 -17.71 4.84 11.02
CA ASN A 272 -17.36 3.67 11.83
C ASN A 272 -16.65 2.58 11.02
N VAL A 273 -16.77 2.61 9.69
CA VAL A 273 -16.17 1.64 8.79
C VAL A 273 -15.57 2.36 7.59
N HIS A 274 -14.31 2.08 7.30
CA HIS A 274 -13.60 2.60 6.13
C HIS A 274 -13.28 1.45 5.19
N HIS A 275 -13.79 1.49 3.96
CA HIS A 275 -13.49 0.51 2.92
C HIS A 275 -12.35 1.02 2.03
N LEU A 276 -11.20 0.35 2.09
CA LEU A 276 -10.03 0.69 1.29
C LEU A 276 -9.92 -0.21 0.04
N THR A 277 -9.28 0.33 -0.99
CA THR A 277 -8.97 -0.42 -2.23
C THR A 277 -7.84 -1.43 -2.05
N LEU A 278 -7.21 -1.47 -0.88
CA LEU A 278 -6.10 -2.38 -0.56
C LEU A 278 -6.51 -3.84 -0.64
N GLU A 279 -5.54 -4.71 -0.92
CA GLU A 279 -5.67 -6.16 -0.86
C GLU A 279 -4.90 -6.70 0.35
N ARG A 280 -5.60 -7.20 1.37
CA ARG A 280 -4.98 -7.64 2.63
C ARG A 280 -3.86 -8.66 2.44
N ARG A 281 -4.00 -9.59 1.48
CA ARG A 281 -2.98 -10.62 1.23
C ARG A 281 -1.69 -10.00 0.69
N LEU A 282 -1.82 -9.11 -0.29
CA LEU A 282 -0.69 -8.38 -0.87
C LEU A 282 -0.04 -7.47 0.17
N GLN A 283 -0.84 -6.68 0.89
CA GLN A 283 -0.38 -5.79 1.96
C GLN A 283 0.49 -6.55 2.97
N LYS A 284 -0.03 -7.67 3.50
CA LYS A 284 0.69 -8.51 4.45
C LYS A 284 2.01 -9.07 3.87
N ALA A 285 2.00 -9.46 2.60
CA ALA A 285 3.20 -9.99 1.95
C ALA A 285 4.28 -8.92 1.77
N LEU A 286 3.89 -7.67 1.45
CA LEU A 286 4.81 -6.55 1.26
C LEU A 286 5.30 -5.99 2.60
N GLU A 287 4.48 -5.93 3.64
CA GLU A 287 4.93 -5.56 4.99
C GLU A 287 6.00 -6.54 5.51
N ARG A 288 5.80 -7.84 5.31
CA ARG A 288 6.82 -8.84 5.63
C ARG A 288 8.09 -8.65 4.82
N LEU A 289 7.96 -8.45 3.50
CA LEU A 289 9.09 -8.18 2.63
C LEU A 289 9.90 -6.97 3.10
N ALA A 290 9.23 -5.88 3.46
CA ALA A 290 9.86 -4.67 3.98
C ALA A 290 10.57 -4.92 5.32
N ALA A 291 9.95 -5.65 6.24
CA ALA A 291 10.51 -6.00 7.54
C ALA A 291 11.74 -6.91 7.40
N ASP A 292 11.65 -7.96 6.57
CA ASP A 292 12.74 -8.91 6.33
C ASP A 292 13.95 -8.22 5.68
N LEU A 293 13.72 -7.28 4.77
CA LEU A 293 14.80 -6.56 4.09
C LEU A 293 15.63 -5.70 5.04
N VAL A 294 14.99 -4.98 5.97
CA VAL A 294 15.72 -4.11 6.91
C VAL A 294 16.31 -4.88 8.08
N ALA A 295 15.94 -6.15 8.26
CA ALA A 295 16.55 -7.03 9.24
C ALA A 295 18.04 -7.23 8.90
N GLY A 296 18.93 -6.78 9.78
CA GLY A 296 20.38 -6.84 9.54
C GLY A 296 20.98 -5.69 8.70
N GLN A 297 20.15 -4.73 8.23
CA GLN A 297 20.62 -3.56 7.45
C GLN A 297 20.85 -2.30 8.30
N GLY A 298 21.21 -2.46 9.56
CA GLY A 298 21.37 -1.35 10.51
C GLY A 298 20.03 -0.83 11.06
N GLU A 299 20.10 -0.01 12.10
CA GLU A 299 18.93 0.36 12.92
C GLU A 299 18.08 1.49 12.37
N ARG A 300 18.53 2.21 11.32
CA ARG A 300 17.90 3.45 10.84
C ARG A 300 17.37 3.37 9.41
N LEU A 301 17.65 2.27 8.69
CA LEU A 301 17.16 2.12 7.31
C LEU A 301 15.66 1.84 7.31
N GLN A 302 14.92 2.57 6.47
CA GLN A 302 13.50 2.42 6.24
C GLN A 302 13.20 2.07 4.79
N VAL A 303 12.00 1.52 4.59
CA VAL A 303 11.44 1.12 3.30
C VAL A 303 10.01 1.63 3.20
N ALA A 304 9.66 2.18 2.04
CA ALA A 304 8.27 2.42 1.68
C ALA A 304 7.94 1.78 0.32
N ILE A 305 6.73 1.26 0.20
CA ILE A 305 6.24 0.57 -1.00
C ILE A 305 4.82 1.05 -1.29
N VAL A 306 4.56 1.44 -2.54
CA VAL A 306 3.21 1.74 -3.03
C VAL A 306 2.95 0.89 -4.27
N VAL A 307 1.82 0.18 -4.30
CA VAL A 307 1.35 -0.61 -5.43
C VAL A 307 0.01 -0.08 -5.89
N ALA A 308 -0.14 0.20 -7.18
CA ALA A 308 -1.40 0.66 -7.74
C ALA A 308 -1.74 -0.05 -9.07
N ASP A 309 -3.02 -0.23 -9.36
CA ASP A 309 -3.52 -0.54 -10.70
C ASP A 309 -3.59 0.77 -11.50
N HIS A 310 -2.66 0.94 -12.44
CA HIS A 310 -2.58 2.20 -13.19
C HIS A 310 -3.78 2.43 -14.14
N ARG A 311 -4.64 1.44 -14.40
CA ARG A 311 -5.82 1.60 -15.27
C ARG A 311 -6.93 2.39 -14.61
N ASN A 312 -7.09 2.29 -13.28
CA ASN A 312 -8.14 2.94 -12.52
C ASN A 312 -7.65 3.82 -11.37
N GLY A 313 -6.33 3.82 -11.10
CA GLY A 313 -5.73 4.62 -10.02
C GLY A 313 -5.87 4.01 -8.62
N GLU A 314 -6.44 2.81 -8.47
CA GLU A 314 -6.63 2.19 -7.16
C GLU A 314 -5.30 1.75 -6.53
N VAL A 315 -5.05 2.16 -5.29
CA VAL A 315 -3.93 1.69 -4.50
C VAL A 315 -4.26 0.30 -3.95
N LEU A 316 -3.45 -0.70 -4.29
CA LEU A 316 -3.64 -2.09 -3.90
C LEU A 316 -2.87 -2.45 -2.63
N ALA A 317 -1.77 -1.76 -2.36
CA ALA A 317 -0.99 -1.88 -1.13
C ALA A 317 -0.19 -0.60 -0.86
N SER A 318 -0.04 -0.26 0.43
CA SER A 318 0.74 0.89 0.89
C SER A 318 1.48 0.53 2.17
N VAL A 319 2.81 0.48 2.09
CA VAL A 319 3.71 0.21 3.22
C VAL A 319 4.47 1.49 3.49
N GLY A 320 4.13 2.22 4.55
CA GLY A 320 4.75 3.50 4.89
C GLY A 320 6.07 3.35 5.67
N SER A 321 6.29 2.19 6.27
CA SER A 321 7.53 1.86 6.99
C SER A 321 7.69 0.34 7.10
N ALA A 322 8.91 -0.13 7.36
CA ALA A 322 9.19 -1.54 7.58
C ALA A 322 8.52 -2.11 8.84
N ALA A 323 8.24 -1.26 9.83
CA ALA A 323 7.45 -1.62 11.02
C ALA A 323 6.86 -0.37 11.66
N PHE A 324 5.60 -0.43 12.06
CA PHE A 324 4.90 0.68 12.75
C PHE A 324 5.28 0.67 14.23
N LYS A 325 6.45 1.24 14.56
CA LYS A 325 7.02 1.25 15.91
C LYS A 325 7.74 2.57 16.21
N ALA A 326 7.75 2.95 17.49
CA ALA A 326 8.58 4.03 18.01
C ALA A 326 10.00 3.51 18.28
N ASP A 327 10.81 3.39 17.25
CA ASP A 327 12.20 2.95 17.34
C ASP A 327 13.14 3.89 16.55
N ALA A 328 14.41 3.57 16.46
CA ALA A 328 15.41 4.34 15.73
C ALA A 328 15.09 4.50 14.22
N ARG A 329 14.19 3.68 13.68
CA ARG A 329 13.68 3.77 12.31
C ARG A 329 12.55 4.77 12.13
N ALA A 330 12.04 5.37 13.23
CA ALA A 330 10.91 6.30 13.20
C ALA A 330 9.70 5.73 12.43
N GLY A 331 9.30 4.49 12.76
CA GLY A 331 8.30 3.72 12.02
C GLY A 331 6.91 4.33 11.95
N PHE A 332 6.59 5.36 12.75
CA PHE A 332 5.35 6.12 12.66
C PHE A 332 5.34 7.17 11.55
N VAL A 333 6.51 7.45 10.93
CA VAL A 333 6.58 8.34 9.78
C VAL A 333 6.16 7.59 8.53
N ASP A 334 5.13 8.11 7.86
CA ASP A 334 4.68 7.57 6.57
C ASP A 334 5.62 8.03 5.45
N MET A 335 6.53 7.13 5.06
CA MET A 335 7.50 7.41 4.00
C MET A 335 6.89 7.34 2.58
N THR A 336 5.64 6.87 2.42
CA THR A 336 4.93 7.00 1.13
C THR A 336 4.57 8.45 0.83
N ARG A 337 4.47 9.29 1.86
CA ARG A 337 4.07 10.71 1.78
C ARG A 337 5.15 11.70 2.22
N ALA A 338 6.26 11.20 2.75
CA ALA A 338 7.38 12.07 3.10
C ALA A 338 8.01 12.67 1.84
N VAL A 339 8.24 13.98 1.86
CA VAL A 339 8.83 14.72 0.74
C VAL A 339 10.32 14.39 0.65
N ARG A 340 10.76 13.84 -0.48
CA ARG A 340 12.13 13.40 -0.75
C ARG A 340 12.57 13.79 -2.14
N SER A 341 13.90 13.90 -2.36
CA SER A 341 14.44 14.12 -3.70
C SER A 341 14.29 12.87 -4.57
N PRO A 342 13.62 12.96 -5.72
CA PRO A 342 13.41 11.80 -6.62
C PRO A 342 14.69 11.37 -7.35
N GLY A 343 15.74 12.19 -7.33
CA GLY A 343 16.94 11.93 -8.13
C GLY A 343 16.60 11.68 -9.59
N SER A 344 17.18 10.64 -10.16
CA SER A 344 17.02 10.29 -11.58
C SER A 344 15.66 9.67 -11.95
N THR A 345 14.75 9.41 -11.00
CA THR A 345 13.42 8.88 -11.35
C THR A 345 12.54 9.90 -12.06
N LEU A 346 12.91 11.18 -12.07
CA LEU A 346 12.18 12.21 -12.81
C LEU A 346 12.57 12.26 -14.30
N LYS A 347 13.71 11.69 -14.70
CA LYS A 347 14.21 11.73 -16.07
C LYS A 347 13.24 11.21 -17.14
N PRO A 348 12.48 10.11 -16.92
CA PRO A 348 11.51 9.64 -17.90
C PRO A 348 10.50 10.71 -18.34
N LEU A 349 10.04 11.56 -17.41
CA LEU A 349 9.15 12.66 -17.76
C LEU A 349 9.82 13.69 -18.67
N VAL A 350 11.09 14.04 -18.42
CA VAL A 350 11.85 14.99 -19.25
C VAL A 350 12.02 14.44 -20.67
N TYR A 351 12.39 13.16 -20.82
CA TYR A 351 12.49 12.52 -22.13
C TYR A 351 11.12 12.43 -22.82
N GLY A 352 10.07 12.06 -22.08
CA GLY A 352 8.70 12.03 -22.61
C GLY A 352 8.27 13.39 -23.16
N LEU A 353 8.52 14.47 -22.43
CA LEU A 353 8.26 15.83 -22.90
C LEU A 353 9.11 16.21 -24.13
N ALA A 354 10.38 15.81 -24.17
CA ALA A 354 11.24 16.07 -25.32
C ALA A 354 10.75 15.34 -26.59
N PHE A 355 10.25 14.13 -26.46
CA PHE A 355 9.63 13.37 -27.55
C PHE A 355 8.30 14.00 -27.97
N ASP A 356 7.50 14.43 -27.04
CA ASP A 356 6.19 15.04 -27.26
C ASP A 356 6.27 16.38 -28.01
N GLU A 357 7.30 17.18 -27.66
CA GLU A 357 7.57 18.47 -28.30
C GLU A 357 8.38 18.34 -29.61
N GLY A 358 8.68 17.12 -30.05
CA GLY A 358 9.49 16.90 -31.26
C GLY A 358 10.94 17.38 -31.15
N LEU A 359 11.47 17.56 -29.93
CA LEU A 359 12.87 17.89 -29.71
C LEU A 359 13.81 16.71 -29.96
N GLY A 360 13.26 15.50 -29.92
CA GLY A 360 14.00 14.27 -30.12
C GLY A 360 13.11 13.06 -30.35
N HIS A 361 13.75 11.95 -30.55
CA HIS A 361 13.20 10.61 -30.74
C HIS A 361 14.11 9.63 -29.99
N PRO A 362 13.67 8.45 -29.57
CA PRO A 362 14.54 7.44 -28.92
C PRO A 362 15.89 7.23 -29.64
N GLU A 363 15.90 7.26 -30.96
CA GLU A 363 17.10 7.07 -31.79
C GLU A 363 17.85 8.37 -32.09
N THR A 364 17.40 9.54 -31.64
CA THR A 364 18.14 10.81 -31.80
C THR A 364 19.45 10.75 -31.07
N LEU A 365 20.52 11.20 -31.72
CA LEU A 365 21.83 11.34 -31.11
C LEU A 365 21.87 12.58 -30.21
N ILE A 366 22.43 12.44 -29.02
CA ILE A 366 22.60 13.52 -28.03
C ILE A 366 24.00 13.43 -27.44
N ASP A 367 24.58 14.60 -27.12
CA ASP A 367 25.95 14.64 -26.59
C ASP A 367 25.92 14.44 -25.04
N ASP A 368 26.75 13.49 -24.58
CA ASP A 368 27.08 13.25 -23.17
C ASP A 368 28.56 13.64 -22.98
N LYS A 369 28.83 14.94 -22.96
CA LYS A 369 30.16 15.56 -22.82
C LYS A 369 30.11 16.58 -21.70
N PRO A 370 31.25 16.95 -21.07
CA PRO A 370 31.27 18.05 -20.12
C PRO A 370 30.65 19.31 -20.72
N ALA A 371 29.71 19.90 -20.03
CA ALA A 371 28.96 21.06 -20.50
C ALA A 371 28.79 22.10 -19.40
N ASP A 372 28.69 23.36 -19.79
CA ASP A 372 28.37 24.47 -18.93
C ASP A 372 27.06 25.12 -19.40
N PHE A 373 26.07 25.11 -18.52
CA PHE A 373 24.74 25.67 -18.75
C PHE A 373 24.63 26.97 -17.93
N ASN A 374 25.26 28.06 -18.43
CA ASN A 374 25.27 29.36 -17.75
C ASN A 374 25.78 29.30 -16.29
N GLY A 375 26.92 28.61 -16.09
CA GLY A 375 27.53 28.41 -14.78
C GLY A 375 27.09 27.14 -14.05
N TYR A 376 26.02 26.48 -14.50
CA TYR A 376 25.65 25.16 -14.00
C TYR A 376 26.38 24.05 -14.76
N GLN A 377 27.27 23.34 -14.07
CA GLN A 377 28.13 22.30 -14.64
C GLN A 377 27.77 20.92 -14.04
N PRO A 378 26.74 20.25 -14.56
CA PRO A 378 26.36 18.92 -14.08
C PRO A 378 27.45 17.90 -14.45
N GLN A 379 27.63 16.91 -13.57
CA GLN A 379 28.49 15.75 -13.82
C GLN A 379 27.65 14.49 -13.87
N ASN A 380 28.08 13.49 -14.66
CA ASN A 380 27.53 12.16 -14.58
C ASN A 380 27.89 11.52 -13.24
N PHE A 381 27.08 10.56 -12.79
CA PHE A 381 27.25 9.95 -11.48
C PHE A 381 28.60 9.21 -11.35
N ASP A 382 29.00 8.51 -12.40
CA ASP A 382 30.27 7.80 -12.54
C ASP A 382 31.47 8.70 -12.96
N LYS A 383 31.20 9.99 -13.16
CA LYS A 383 32.14 10.99 -13.66
C LYS A 383 32.71 10.67 -15.06
N LEU A 384 32.15 9.68 -15.76
CA LEU A 384 32.50 9.31 -17.11
C LEU A 384 31.57 9.99 -18.12
N TYR A 385 32.07 10.14 -19.38
CA TYR A 385 31.32 10.73 -20.49
C TYR A 385 31.41 9.81 -21.69
N LEU A 386 30.27 9.54 -22.34
CA LEU A 386 30.17 8.58 -23.43
C LEU A 386 30.29 9.21 -24.82
N GLY A 387 30.50 10.53 -24.89
CA GLY A 387 30.54 11.25 -26.15
C GLY A 387 29.14 11.46 -26.74
N THR A 388 28.89 10.98 -27.95
CA THR A 388 27.57 11.08 -28.60
C THR A 388 26.85 9.73 -28.52
N VAL A 389 25.66 9.70 -27.90
CA VAL A 389 24.86 8.50 -27.67
C VAL A 389 23.43 8.70 -28.15
N ARG A 390 22.67 7.63 -28.33
CA ARG A 390 21.22 7.74 -28.59
C ARG A 390 20.48 8.16 -27.32
N MET A 391 19.38 8.89 -27.47
CA MET A 391 18.55 9.30 -26.33
C MET A 391 18.05 8.10 -25.50
N ARG A 392 17.71 6.97 -26.15
CA ARG A 392 17.33 5.75 -25.42
C ARG A 392 18.47 5.24 -24.51
N ASP A 393 19.69 5.21 -25.02
CA ASP A 393 20.86 4.74 -24.26
C ASP A 393 21.19 5.71 -23.13
N ALA A 394 21.06 7.02 -23.37
CA ALA A 394 21.25 8.04 -22.36
C ALA A 394 20.22 7.92 -21.20
N LEU A 395 18.96 7.63 -21.50
CA LEU A 395 17.94 7.41 -20.48
C LEU A 395 18.16 6.09 -19.72
N GLN A 396 18.45 4.99 -20.42
CA GLN A 396 18.74 3.69 -19.82
C GLN A 396 19.93 3.74 -18.87
N GLN A 397 21.03 4.39 -19.31
CA GLN A 397 22.24 4.58 -18.49
C GLN A 397 22.14 5.78 -17.53
N SER A 398 20.98 6.43 -17.49
CA SER A 398 20.72 7.52 -16.55
C SER A 398 21.71 8.69 -16.63
N ARG A 399 22.19 9.04 -17.84
CA ARG A 399 23.17 10.11 -18.05
C ARG A 399 22.59 11.46 -17.63
N ASN A 400 23.41 12.30 -17.00
CA ASN A 400 22.97 13.59 -16.45
C ASN A 400 23.03 14.72 -17.49
N ILE A 401 24.10 14.78 -18.28
CA ILE A 401 24.29 15.87 -19.24
C ILE A 401 23.15 15.92 -20.28
N PRO A 402 22.79 14.78 -20.93
CA PRO A 402 21.69 14.75 -21.88
C PRO A 402 20.35 15.26 -21.31
N VAL A 403 19.98 14.82 -20.10
CA VAL A 403 18.70 15.25 -19.52
C VAL A 403 18.68 16.71 -19.11
N VAL A 404 19.81 17.27 -18.67
CA VAL A 404 19.94 18.70 -18.38
C VAL A 404 19.83 19.53 -19.67
N ALA A 405 20.46 19.09 -20.75
CA ALA A 405 20.35 19.75 -22.06
C ALA A 405 18.90 19.73 -22.60
N LEU A 406 18.18 18.62 -22.42
CA LEU A 406 16.76 18.54 -22.75
C LEU A 406 15.93 19.48 -21.87
N THR A 407 16.21 19.54 -20.56
CA THR A 407 15.51 20.44 -19.64
C THR A 407 15.74 21.92 -19.97
N GLU A 408 16.95 22.26 -20.40
CA GLU A 408 17.27 23.62 -20.89
C GLU A 408 16.42 23.96 -22.12
N ALA A 409 16.34 23.05 -23.09
CA ALA A 409 15.57 23.28 -24.31
C ALA A 409 14.05 23.34 -24.07
N LEU A 410 13.54 22.53 -23.16
CA LEU A 410 12.13 22.53 -22.74
C LEU A 410 11.76 23.73 -21.88
N GLY A 411 12.70 24.20 -21.09
CA GLY A 411 12.47 25.13 -19.99
C GLY A 411 11.99 24.46 -18.70
N PRO A 412 12.64 24.72 -17.55
CA PRO A 412 12.25 24.10 -16.26
C PRO A 412 10.79 24.37 -15.84
N ALA A 413 10.25 25.53 -16.22
CA ALA A 413 8.85 25.90 -15.92
C ALA A 413 7.84 24.95 -16.59
N LYS A 414 8.15 24.45 -17.80
CA LYS A 414 7.29 23.48 -18.49
C LYS A 414 7.24 22.14 -17.76
N LEU A 415 8.36 21.71 -17.19
CA LEU A 415 8.42 20.48 -16.37
C LEU A 415 7.52 20.61 -15.14
N LEU A 416 7.58 21.76 -14.44
CA LEU A 416 6.70 22.03 -13.29
C LEU A 416 5.23 22.08 -13.69
N ALA A 417 4.88 22.80 -14.75
CA ALA A 417 3.51 22.86 -15.25
C ALA A 417 2.96 21.47 -15.63
N THR A 418 3.84 20.58 -16.11
CA THR A 418 3.44 19.19 -16.39
C THR A 418 3.23 18.38 -15.12
N LEU A 419 4.04 18.59 -14.09
CA LEU A 419 3.84 17.98 -12.77
C LEU A 419 2.51 18.45 -12.14
N ASP A 420 2.23 19.76 -12.19
CA ASP A 420 0.95 20.33 -11.73
C ASP A 420 -0.22 19.69 -12.47
N LYS A 421 -0.14 19.60 -13.80
CA LYS A 421 -1.16 18.95 -14.64
C LYS A 421 -1.31 17.46 -14.34
N ALA A 422 -0.23 16.79 -13.94
CA ALA A 422 -0.27 15.40 -13.49
C ALA A 422 -0.87 15.24 -12.09
N GLY A 423 -1.15 16.33 -11.37
CA GLY A 423 -1.61 16.32 -9.99
C GLY A 423 -0.50 15.95 -8.98
N VAL A 424 0.76 16.03 -9.39
CA VAL A 424 1.93 15.74 -8.57
C VAL A 424 2.24 16.95 -7.70
N LYS A 425 2.27 16.76 -6.40
CA LYS A 425 2.66 17.80 -5.44
C LYS A 425 4.18 17.82 -5.30
N TYR A 426 4.78 18.99 -5.33
CA TYR A 426 6.22 19.14 -5.18
C TYR A 426 6.59 20.28 -4.24
N ASN A 427 7.76 20.15 -3.64
CA ASN A 427 8.41 21.24 -2.90
C ASN A 427 9.63 21.71 -3.71
N LEU A 428 9.67 23.01 -4.04
CA LEU A 428 10.76 23.62 -4.79
C LEU A 428 11.66 24.43 -3.85
N PRO A 429 12.85 23.92 -3.48
CA PRO A 429 13.79 24.69 -2.68
C PRO A 429 14.19 25.98 -3.39
N GLY A 430 14.12 27.10 -2.70
CA GLY A 430 14.44 28.43 -3.24
C GLY A 430 13.36 29.05 -4.14
N GLY A 431 12.22 28.36 -4.38
CA GLY A 431 11.04 28.93 -5.05
C GLY A 431 11.15 29.17 -6.55
N GLN A 432 12.35 29.06 -7.14
CA GLN A 432 12.56 29.27 -8.58
C GLN A 432 13.04 27.98 -9.27
N PRO A 433 12.42 27.62 -10.43
CA PRO A 433 12.78 26.42 -11.16
C PRO A 433 14.12 26.59 -11.88
N GLY A 434 15.09 25.73 -11.54
CA GLY A 434 16.40 25.65 -12.22
C GLY A 434 16.59 24.32 -12.94
N LEU A 435 17.69 24.19 -13.70
CA LEU A 435 18.01 22.96 -14.44
C LEU A 435 18.24 21.74 -13.53
N ALA A 436 18.61 21.96 -12.28
CA ALA A 436 18.79 20.89 -11.28
C ALA A 436 17.52 20.05 -11.02
N ILE A 437 16.34 20.55 -11.38
CA ILE A 437 15.07 19.81 -11.27
C ILE A 437 15.16 18.45 -12.01
N ALA A 438 15.78 18.42 -13.17
CA ALA A 438 15.97 17.20 -13.96
C ALA A 438 16.76 16.09 -13.23
N LEU A 439 17.52 16.46 -12.22
CA LEU A 439 18.37 15.58 -11.41
C LEU A 439 17.83 15.40 -9.98
N GLY A 440 16.58 15.81 -9.72
CA GLY A 440 15.95 15.69 -8.42
C GLY A 440 16.12 16.89 -7.52
N GLY A 441 16.37 18.10 -8.07
CA GLY A 441 16.39 19.38 -7.34
C GLY A 441 15.02 19.87 -6.87
N ILE A 442 14.05 18.96 -6.70
CA ILE A 442 12.73 19.16 -6.11
C ILE A 442 12.45 18.06 -5.09
N GLY A 443 11.51 18.33 -4.19
CA GLY A 443 11.00 17.31 -3.27
C GLY A 443 9.63 16.82 -3.73
N VAL A 444 9.43 15.50 -3.74
CA VAL A 444 8.16 14.83 -4.10
C VAL A 444 7.92 13.67 -3.16
N THR A 445 6.70 13.13 -3.14
CA THR A 445 6.37 11.93 -2.38
C THR A 445 6.46 10.67 -3.24
N LEU A 446 6.52 9.50 -2.59
CA LEU A 446 6.49 8.23 -3.32
C LEU A 446 5.12 8.04 -4.03
N GLU A 447 4.02 8.43 -3.39
CA GLU A 447 2.69 8.39 -4.00
C GLU A 447 2.63 9.25 -5.28
N ASP A 448 3.16 10.48 -5.24
CA ASP A 448 3.22 11.38 -6.40
C ASP A 448 4.03 10.75 -7.56
N MET A 449 5.15 10.13 -7.23
CA MET A 449 5.98 9.48 -8.24
C MET A 449 5.32 8.24 -8.83
N VAL A 450 4.60 7.44 -8.03
CA VAL A 450 3.80 6.32 -8.52
C VAL A 450 2.68 6.80 -9.44
N GLN A 451 2.00 7.90 -9.10
CA GLN A 451 0.99 8.54 -9.96
C GLN A 451 1.58 8.98 -11.30
N LEU A 452 2.76 9.59 -11.29
CA LEU A 452 3.45 10.01 -12.50
C LEU A 452 3.80 8.83 -13.41
N TYR A 453 4.31 7.74 -12.85
CA TYR A 453 4.63 6.54 -13.62
C TYR A 453 3.37 5.80 -14.09
N ALA A 454 2.31 5.82 -13.29
CA ALA A 454 1.00 5.34 -13.72
C ALA A 454 0.48 6.13 -14.94
N ALA A 455 0.71 7.43 -14.99
CA ALA A 455 0.37 8.26 -16.15
C ALA A 455 1.15 7.85 -17.40
N ILE A 456 2.46 7.59 -17.28
CA ILE A 456 3.28 7.09 -18.39
C ILE A 456 2.76 5.73 -18.86
N ALA A 457 2.54 4.79 -17.94
CA ALA A 457 2.04 3.45 -18.22
C ALA A 457 0.67 3.46 -18.91
N ARG A 458 -0.18 4.44 -18.61
CA ARG A 458 -1.53 4.64 -19.17
C ARG A 458 -1.51 5.44 -20.48
N GLY A 459 -0.38 5.50 -21.18
CA GLY A 459 -0.27 6.24 -22.46
C GLY A 459 -0.37 7.76 -22.27
N GLY A 460 0.17 8.28 -21.20
CA GLY A 460 0.32 9.71 -20.94
C GLY A 460 -0.90 10.38 -20.31
N VAL A 461 -1.81 9.63 -19.69
CA VAL A 461 -2.99 10.17 -18.98
C VAL A 461 -2.82 9.99 -17.48
N SER A 462 -2.75 11.05 -16.70
CA SER A 462 -2.71 11.01 -15.24
C SER A 462 -4.11 10.86 -14.67
N LEU A 463 -4.26 9.97 -13.69
CA LEU A 463 -5.40 9.85 -12.80
C LEU A 463 -4.89 9.97 -11.37
N PRO A 464 -5.58 10.67 -10.47
CA PRO A 464 -5.25 10.65 -9.06
C PRO A 464 -5.29 9.22 -8.51
N LEU A 465 -4.35 8.91 -7.62
CA LEU A 465 -4.41 7.66 -6.87
C LEU A 465 -5.57 7.73 -5.86
N THR A 466 -6.32 6.64 -5.75
CA THR A 466 -7.39 6.50 -4.76
C THR A 466 -7.13 5.29 -3.85
N HIS A 467 -7.44 5.45 -2.57
CA HIS A 467 -7.36 4.39 -1.58
C HIS A 467 -8.73 4.03 -1.01
N ARG A 468 -9.82 4.72 -1.42
CA ARG A 468 -11.19 4.45 -0.97
C ARG A 468 -11.99 3.78 -2.09
N VAL A 469 -12.77 2.76 -1.72
CA VAL A 469 -13.65 2.05 -2.66
C VAL A 469 -14.76 2.99 -3.18
N ASP A 470 -15.30 3.83 -2.28
CA ASP A 470 -16.39 4.76 -2.57
C ASP A 470 -15.88 6.17 -2.96
N GLY A 471 -14.59 6.28 -3.31
CA GLY A 471 -13.98 7.56 -3.69
C GLY A 471 -14.47 8.04 -5.06
N ASP A 472 -14.65 9.36 -5.21
CA ASP A 472 -14.93 9.97 -6.49
C ASP A 472 -13.81 9.67 -7.50
N ARG A 473 -14.19 9.20 -8.68
CA ARG A 473 -13.23 8.98 -9.77
C ARG A 473 -13.11 10.27 -10.57
N ALA A 474 -11.95 10.90 -10.44
CA ALA A 474 -11.64 12.09 -11.23
C ALA A 474 -11.39 11.73 -12.71
N ASP A 475 -11.70 12.66 -13.59
CA ASP A 475 -11.33 12.56 -14.99
C ASP A 475 -9.81 12.60 -15.18
N GLY A 476 -9.32 11.80 -16.13
CA GLY A 476 -7.90 11.75 -16.43
C GLY A 476 -7.39 12.99 -17.18
N GLN A 477 -6.23 13.49 -16.77
CA GLN A 477 -5.54 14.61 -17.40
C GLN A 477 -4.43 14.12 -18.33
N ARG A 478 -4.44 14.50 -19.62
CA ARG A 478 -3.36 14.14 -20.54
C ARG A 478 -2.13 14.99 -20.28
N VAL A 479 -1.03 14.34 -19.90
CA VAL A 479 0.27 14.97 -19.60
C VAL A 479 1.34 14.73 -20.66
N LEU A 480 1.21 13.62 -21.42
CA LEU A 480 2.05 13.28 -22.57
C LEU A 480 1.15 12.73 -23.68
N SER A 481 1.60 12.80 -24.94
CA SER A 481 0.97 12.05 -26.01
C SER A 481 1.15 10.54 -25.79
N ALA A 482 0.25 9.75 -26.39
CA ALA A 482 0.32 8.30 -26.27
C ALA A 482 1.64 7.74 -26.84
N SER A 483 2.12 8.31 -27.96
CA SER A 483 3.39 7.92 -28.58
C SER A 483 4.59 8.23 -27.72
N ALA A 484 4.67 9.43 -27.13
CA ALA A 484 5.78 9.81 -26.25
C ALA A 484 5.80 8.93 -24.97
N ALA A 485 4.65 8.71 -24.36
CA ALA A 485 4.52 7.85 -23.19
C ALA A 485 4.93 6.40 -23.51
N TRP A 486 4.48 5.85 -24.65
CA TRP A 486 4.86 4.52 -25.11
C TRP A 486 6.37 4.41 -25.36
N GLN A 487 6.96 5.41 -26.04
CA GLN A 487 8.42 5.45 -26.31
C GLN A 487 9.23 5.42 -25.01
N VAL A 488 8.81 6.17 -24.00
CA VAL A 488 9.43 6.12 -22.67
C VAL A 488 9.29 4.73 -22.06
N GLY A 489 8.11 4.14 -22.08
CA GLY A 489 7.85 2.79 -21.58
C GLY A 489 8.71 1.72 -22.25
N ASP A 490 8.84 1.77 -23.60
CA ASP A 490 9.69 0.87 -24.38
C ASP A 490 11.17 1.00 -24.01
N ILE A 491 11.66 2.23 -23.85
CA ILE A 491 13.04 2.47 -23.39
C ILE A 491 13.29 1.85 -22.02
N LEU A 492 12.37 2.08 -21.08
CA LEU A 492 12.49 1.56 -19.71
C LEU A 492 12.38 0.04 -19.63
N ALA A 493 11.52 -0.58 -20.47
CA ALA A 493 11.39 -2.02 -20.57
C ALA A 493 12.64 -2.71 -21.19
N GLY A 494 13.53 -1.95 -21.77
CA GLY A 494 14.83 -2.40 -22.28
C GLY A 494 15.96 -2.39 -21.25
N LEU A 495 15.71 -2.00 -19.97
CA LEU A 495 16.72 -2.09 -18.94
C LEU A 495 16.91 -3.55 -18.50
N ALA A 496 18.16 -3.92 -18.26
CA ALA A 496 18.49 -5.23 -17.71
C ALA A 496 17.93 -5.36 -16.28
N PRO A 497 17.34 -6.51 -15.91
CA PRO A 497 16.90 -6.74 -14.54
C PRO A 497 18.09 -6.78 -13.57
N PRO A 498 17.87 -6.49 -12.28
CA PRO A 498 18.90 -6.62 -11.26
C PRO A 498 19.41 -8.07 -11.17
N PRO A 499 20.69 -8.29 -10.77
CA PRO A 499 21.22 -9.63 -10.56
C PRO A 499 20.33 -10.49 -9.65
N GLY A 500 20.08 -11.74 -10.05
CA GLY A 500 19.23 -12.67 -9.31
C GLY A 500 17.72 -12.43 -9.44
N SER A 501 17.31 -11.44 -10.23
CA SER A 501 15.90 -11.22 -10.58
C SER A 501 15.48 -12.01 -11.81
N PRO A 502 14.19 -12.36 -11.97
CA PRO A 502 13.72 -13.00 -13.18
C PRO A 502 14.02 -12.18 -14.44
N GLU A 503 14.45 -12.84 -15.51
CA GLU A 503 14.56 -12.22 -16.82
C GLU A 503 13.16 -11.89 -17.35
N ASN A 504 12.78 -10.62 -17.23
CA ASN A 504 11.50 -10.12 -17.72
C ASN A 504 11.67 -8.68 -18.24
N ARG A 505 10.67 -8.18 -18.96
CA ARG A 505 10.65 -6.84 -19.54
C ARG A 505 9.85 -5.85 -18.70
N LEU A 506 10.14 -5.77 -17.40
CA LEU A 506 9.58 -4.74 -16.55
C LEU A 506 10.13 -3.36 -16.97
N ALA A 507 9.23 -2.43 -17.27
CA ALA A 507 9.63 -1.04 -17.47
C ALA A 507 9.92 -0.41 -16.12
N TYR A 508 11.17 0.00 -15.86
CA TYR A 508 11.52 0.58 -14.57
C TYR A 508 12.62 1.63 -14.66
N LYS A 509 12.71 2.47 -13.63
CA LYS A 509 13.79 3.44 -13.47
C LYS A 509 14.21 3.51 -12.02
N THR A 510 15.53 3.53 -11.82
CA THR A 510 16.13 3.79 -10.51
C THR A 510 16.48 5.26 -10.36
N GLY A 511 16.53 5.70 -9.10
CA GLY A 511 17.00 7.01 -8.71
C GLY A 511 17.84 6.94 -7.43
N THR A 512 18.80 7.82 -7.34
CA THR A 512 19.61 8.05 -6.14
C THR A 512 19.70 9.55 -5.95
N SER A 513 19.32 10.06 -4.79
CA SER A 513 19.44 11.48 -4.49
C SER A 513 20.89 11.87 -4.21
N TYR A 514 21.19 13.15 -4.36
CA TYR A 514 22.51 13.67 -4.04
C TYR A 514 22.90 13.39 -2.58
N GLY A 515 24.09 12.87 -2.37
CA GLY A 515 24.60 12.47 -1.06
C GLY A 515 24.05 11.13 -0.55
N HIS A 516 23.49 10.28 -1.40
CA HIS A 516 23.03 8.92 -1.05
C HIS A 516 22.01 8.89 0.09
N ARG A 517 21.06 9.82 0.10
CA ARG A 517 20.02 9.92 1.14
C ARG A 517 18.81 9.08 0.82
N ASP A 518 18.47 8.99 -0.47
CA ASP A 518 17.27 8.34 -0.99
C ASP A 518 17.64 7.40 -2.13
N ALA A 519 17.23 6.15 -2.04
CA ALA A 519 17.30 5.15 -3.09
C ALA A 519 15.89 4.83 -3.59
N TRP A 520 15.66 4.96 -4.89
CA TRP A 520 14.37 4.77 -5.53
C TRP A 520 14.41 3.71 -6.61
N ALA A 521 13.31 3.00 -6.76
CA ALA A 521 13.01 2.23 -7.95
C ALA A 521 11.50 2.29 -8.20
N ILE A 522 11.10 2.69 -9.41
CA ILE A 522 9.70 2.72 -9.81
C ILE A 522 9.57 2.00 -11.13
N GLY A 523 8.63 1.07 -11.21
CA GLY A 523 8.41 0.28 -12.41
C GLY A 523 6.95 -0.05 -12.63
N PHE A 524 6.63 -0.40 -13.88
CA PHE A 524 5.28 -0.76 -14.29
C PHE A 524 5.29 -1.83 -15.37
N ASP A 525 4.22 -2.58 -15.42
CA ASP A 525 3.86 -3.48 -16.50
C ASP A 525 2.58 -3.01 -17.22
N GLY A 526 1.91 -3.86 -17.95
CA GLY A 526 0.67 -3.50 -18.68
C GLY A 526 -0.53 -3.20 -17.79
N ARG A 527 -0.42 -3.34 -16.45
CA ARG A 527 -1.53 -3.10 -15.53
C ARG A 527 -1.14 -2.40 -14.23
N HIS A 528 -0.02 -2.74 -13.65
CA HIS A 528 0.33 -2.29 -12.32
C HIS A 528 1.57 -1.41 -12.34
N VAL A 529 1.65 -0.51 -11.37
CA VAL A 529 2.82 0.30 -11.07
C VAL A 529 3.21 0.06 -9.62
N ILE A 530 4.51 -0.10 -9.37
CA ILE A 530 5.07 -0.21 -8.04
C ILE A 530 6.17 0.83 -7.86
N GLY A 531 6.10 1.57 -6.77
CA GLY A 531 7.16 2.47 -6.32
C GLY A 531 7.79 1.97 -5.04
N ILE A 532 9.12 2.04 -5.00
CA ILE A 532 9.96 1.71 -3.84
C ILE A 532 10.79 2.93 -3.48
N TRP A 533 10.81 3.25 -2.21
CA TRP A 533 11.76 4.18 -1.60
C TRP A 533 12.49 3.48 -0.46
N MET A 534 13.79 3.74 -0.35
CA MET A 534 14.64 3.29 0.75
C MET A 534 15.57 4.43 1.18
N GLY A 535 15.72 4.60 2.49
CA GLY A 535 16.54 5.66 3.05
C GLY A 535 16.36 5.77 4.55
N ARG A 536 16.80 6.89 5.12
CA ARG A 536 16.57 7.21 6.53
C ARG A 536 15.50 8.30 6.66
N PRO A 537 14.53 8.14 7.57
CA PRO A 537 13.45 9.13 7.73
C PRO A 537 13.96 10.53 8.11
N ASP A 538 15.10 10.62 8.78
CA ASP A 538 15.74 11.88 9.13
C ASP A 538 16.55 12.52 7.98
N GLY A 539 16.61 11.89 6.82
CA GLY A 539 17.33 12.37 5.64
C GLY A 539 18.85 12.30 5.75
N THR A 540 19.41 11.60 6.75
CA THR A 540 20.86 11.38 6.82
C THR A 540 21.31 10.39 5.74
N PRO A 541 22.54 10.54 5.19
CA PRO A 541 23.06 9.65 4.15
C PRO A 541 23.10 8.18 4.58
N VAL A 542 22.85 7.30 3.63
CA VAL A 542 23.07 5.85 3.75
C VAL A 542 24.25 5.50 2.85
N PRO A 543 25.47 5.29 3.40
CA PRO A 543 26.65 4.97 2.58
C PRO A 543 26.41 3.74 1.72
N GLY A 544 26.75 3.81 0.42
CA GLY A 544 26.54 2.72 -0.52
C GLY A 544 25.07 2.48 -0.95
N ALA A 545 24.13 3.34 -0.56
CA ALA A 545 22.75 3.22 -0.99
C ALA A 545 22.58 3.73 -2.42
N PHE A 546 22.52 2.81 -3.37
CA PHE A 546 22.15 3.08 -4.75
C PHE A 546 20.77 2.52 -5.05
N GLY A 547 19.98 3.25 -5.82
CA GLY A 547 18.66 2.77 -6.24
C GLY A 547 18.72 1.43 -6.99
N ALA A 548 19.79 1.23 -7.77
CA ALA A 548 20.01 -0.02 -8.51
C ALA A 548 20.26 -1.22 -7.58
N ASP A 549 21.02 -1.02 -6.50
CA ASP A 549 21.48 -2.12 -5.64
C ASP A 549 20.49 -2.45 -4.51
N LEU A 550 19.77 -1.43 -4.01
CA LEU A 550 18.84 -1.59 -2.89
C LEU A 550 17.38 -1.63 -3.34
N ALA A 551 16.92 -0.63 -4.08
CA ALA A 551 15.52 -0.48 -4.39
C ALA A 551 15.05 -1.31 -5.59
N ALA A 552 15.89 -1.50 -6.63
CA ALA A 552 15.50 -2.27 -7.80
C ALA A 552 15.28 -3.77 -7.50
N PRO A 553 16.15 -4.49 -6.75
CA PRO A 553 15.85 -5.87 -6.38
C PRO A 553 14.56 -6.01 -5.59
N LEU A 554 14.25 -5.04 -4.71
CA LEU A 554 13.00 -5.03 -3.95
C LEU A 554 11.79 -4.80 -4.85
N LEU A 555 11.90 -3.94 -5.87
CA LEU A 555 10.85 -3.72 -6.86
C LEU A 555 10.46 -5.03 -7.57
N PHE A 556 11.45 -5.80 -8.04
CA PHE A 556 11.21 -7.08 -8.70
C PHE A 556 10.61 -8.11 -7.74
N GLN A 557 11.06 -8.15 -6.49
CA GLN A 557 10.47 -9.00 -5.45
C GLN A 557 9.03 -8.59 -5.12
N ALA A 558 8.70 -7.30 -5.12
CA ALA A 558 7.34 -6.81 -4.91
C ALA A 558 6.40 -7.22 -6.06
N PHE A 559 6.86 -7.12 -7.32
CA PHE A 559 6.11 -7.64 -8.47
C PHE A 559 5.86 -9.14 -8.38
N ALA A 560 6.86 -9.93 -7.98
CA ALA A 560 6.71 -11.38 -7.80
C ALA A 560 5.70 -11.76 -6.70
N ARG A 561 5.47 -10.89 -5.71
CA ARG A 561 4.43 -11.08 -4.67
C ARG A 561 3.05 -10.63 -5.13
N LEU A 562 3.00 -9.67 -6.04
CA LEU A 562 1.75 -9.20 -6.63
C LEU A 562 1.17 -10.27 -7.57
N LYS A 563 2.02 -10.87 -8.42
CA LYS A 563 1.57 -11.83 -9.44
C LYS A 563 2.72 -12.69 -10.01
N PRO A 564 2.39 -13.88 -10.54
CA PRO A 564 3.40 -14.81 -11.06
C PRO A 564 4.03 -14.36 -12.39
N ALA A 565 3.33 -13.58 -13.21
CA ALA A 565 3.81 -13.09 -14.50
C ALA A 565 3.40 -11.64 -14.72
N LEU A 566 4.24 -10.88 -15.44
CA LEU A 566 3.94 -9.50 -15.81
C LEU A 566 2.85 -9.45 -16.88
N ASP A 567 1.97 -8.46 -16.80
CA ASP A 567 1.06 -8.12 -17.89
C ASP A 567 1.86 -7.49 -19.05
N PRO A 568 1.53 -7.85 -20.30
CA PRO A 568 2.26 -7.33 -21.45
C PRO A 568 2.07 -5.83 -21.59
N GLN A 569 3.14 -5.14 -21.99
CA GLN A 569 3.07 -3.72 -22.37
C GLN A 569 2.14 -3.54 -23.58
N PRO A 570 1.43 -2.42 -23.69
CA PRO A 570 0.58 -2.14 -24.83
C PRO A 570 1.41 -2.06 -26.13
N ALA A 571 0.79 -2.42 -27.26
CA ALA A 571 1.39 -2.21 -28.56
C ALA A 571 1.66 -0.70 -28.82
N PRO A 572 2.64 -0.35 -29.68
CA PRO A 572 2.89 1.04 -30.03
C PRO A 572 1.64 1.68 -30.66
N PRO A 573 1.27 2.90 -30.22
CA PRO A 573 0.20 3.65 -30.86
C PRO A 573 0.45 3.85 -32.37
N PRO A 574 -0.58 3.90 -33.22
CA PRO A 574 -0.41 3.97 -34.70
C PRO A 574 0.46 5.14 -35.19
N ALA A 575 0.49 6.26 -34.45
CA ALA A 575 1.31 7.42 -34.78
C ALA A 575 2.76 7.33 -34.32
N THR A 576 3.17 6.22 -33.69
CA THR A 576 4.53 6.07 -33.17
C THR A 576 5.50 5.74 -34.28
N LEU A 577 6.52 6.57 -34.43
CA LEU A 577 7.58 6.37 -35.40
C LEU A 577 8.57 5.30 -34.88
N LEU A 578 8.67 4.18 -35.60
CA LEU A 578 9.54 3.04 -35.23
C LEU A 578 10.63 2.87 -36.29
N ILE A 579 11.60 3.80 -36.32
CA ILE A 579 12.70 3.83 -37.30
C ILE A 579 14.03 4.12 -36.61
N GLY A 580 15.12 3.68 -37.24
CA GLY A 580 16.48 3.98 -36.78
C GLY A 580 16.92 5.41 -37.09
N ASN A 581 18.05 5.84 -36.49
CA ASN A 581 18.56 7.20 -36.63
C ASN A 581 18.76 7.64 -38.08
N ALA A 582 19.27 6.77 -38.95
CA ALA A 582 19.53 7.08 -40.36
C ALA A 582 18.26 7.43 -41.15
N GLN A 583 17.10 6.90 -40.72
CA GLN A 583 15.81 7.12 -41.37
C GLN A 583 15.04 8.30 -40.77
N LEU A 584 15.52 8.85 -39.64
CA LEU A 584 14.90 10.01 -39.00
C LEU A 584 14.98 11.25 -39.93
N PRO A 585 13.97 12.13 -39.91
CA PRO A 585 14.07 13.46 -40.45
C PRO A 585 15.31 14.19 -39.93
N GLN A 586 15.97 14.98 -40.77
CA GLN A 586 17.26 15.60 -40.43
C GLN A 586 17.26 16.37 -39.11
N PRO A 587 16.21 17.13 -38.71
CA PRO A 587 16.17 17.81 -37.39
C PRO A 587 16.20 16.84 -36.21
N LEU A 588 15.68 15.61 -36.36
CA LEU A 588 15.60 14.61 -35.31
C LEU A 588 16.83 13.66 -35.27
N ARG A 589 17.75 13.75 -36.21
CA ARG A 589 18.96 12.88 -36.23
C ARG A 589 19.90 13.19 -35.08
N LYS A 590 20.07 14.48 -34.74
CA LYS A 590 20.96 14.93 -33.67
C LYS A 590 20.37 16.12 -32.96
N PHE A 591 20.22 15.99 -31.60
CA PHE A 591 19.84 17.07 -30.72
C PHE A 591 20.97 18.10 -30.60
N ARG A 592 20.62 19.38 -30.62
CA ARG A 592 21.55 20.51 -30.41
C ARG A 592 20.99 21.39 -29.29
N SER A 593 21.73 21.53 -28.20
CA SER A 593 21.43 22.51 -27.18
C SER A 593 21.54 23.93 -27.74
N ARG A 594 20.72 24.84 -27.26
CA ARG A 594 20.69 26.24 -27.75
C ARG A 594 21.81 27.09 -27.15
N SER A 595 22.20 26.84 -25.91
CA SER A 595 23.09 27.70 -25.13
C SER A 595 24.25 26.99 -24.44
N ALA A 596 24.24 25.63 -24.36
CA ALA A 596 25.30 24.93 -23.66
C ALA A 596 26.63 24.98 -24.45
N ALA A 597 27.63 25.56 -23.85
CA ALA A 597 29.01 25.47 -24.32
C ALA A 597 29.58 24.12 -23.86
N PHE A 598 29.73 23.18 -24.77
CA PHE A 598 30.44 21.92 -24.46
C PHE A 598 31.92 22.21 -24.31
N LYS A 599 32.45 21.98 -23.12
CA LYS A 599 33.90 22.12 -22.88
C LYS A 599 34.60 21.01 -23.60
N ALA A 600 35.58 21.38 -24.47
CA ALA A 600 36.52 20.41 -24.97
C ALA A 600 37.31 19.83 -23.80
N ASP A 601 37.37 18.53 -23.69
CA ASP A 601 38.30 17.89 -22.73
C ASP A 601 39.72 18.33 -23.12
N GLN A 602 40.41 19.05 -22.23
CA GLN A 602 41.76 19.56 -22.46
C GLN A 602 42.76 18.44 -22.81
N ASN A 603 42.44 17.22 -22.41
CA ASN A 603 43.24 16.03 -22.69
C ASN A 603 42.70 15.19 -23.86
N ALA A 604 41.59 15.58 -24.51
CA ALA A 604 41.07 14.85 -25.65
C ALA A 604 42.06 14.92 -26.81
N PRO A 605 42.18 13.84 -27.63
CA PRO A 605 42.95 13.89 -28.84
C PRO A 605 42.36 14.94 -29.80
N SER A 606 43.16 15.60 -30.57
CA SER A 606 42.76 16.45 -31.69
C SER A 606 43.60 16.11 -32.90
N VAL A 607 43.00 16.07 -34.10
CA VAL A 607 43.74 15.90 -35.33
C VAL A 607 44.47 17.21 -35.61
N ALA A 608 45.80 17.23 -35.37
CA ALA A 608 46.62 18.39 -35.58
C ALA A 608 47.03 18.55 -37.05
N PHE A 609 47.08 17.43 -37.77
CA PHE A 609 47.31 17.39 -39.20
C PHE A 609 46.68 16.11 -39.77
N PRO A 610 46.02 16.15 -40.93
CA PRO A 610 45.63 17.35 -41.67
C PRO A 610 44.52 18.14 -40.95
N PRO A 611 44.49 19.48 -41.05
CA PRO A 611 43.44 20.30 -40.49
C PRO A 611 42.06 19.99 -41.10
N ASP A 612 41.00 20.19 -40.35
CA ASP A 612 39.64 20.01 -40.84
C ASP A 612 39.36 20.93 -42.05
N GLY A 613 38.72 20.38 -43.08
CA GLY A 613 38.37 21.08 -44.31
C GLY A 613 39.58 21.26 -45.28
N SER A 614 40.79 20.72 -44.99
CA SER A 614 41.97 20.89 -45.84
C SER A 614 41.98 19.95 -47.08
N GLU A 615 42.65 20.40 -48.13
CA GLU A 615 43.04 19.55 -49.27
C GLU A 615 44.47 19.08 -49.06
N VAL A 616 44.72 17.79 -49.21
CA VAL A 616 46.02 17.16 -48.96
C VAL A 616 46.38 16.28 -50.14
N GLU A 617 47.62 16.40 -50.62
CA GLU A 617 48.17 15.52 -51.64
C GLU A 617 48.60 14.17 -51.05
N VAL A 618 48.24 13.08 -51.70
CA VAL A 618 48.65 11.75 -51.30
C VAL A 618 50.07 11.50 -51.74
N LEU A 619 50.98 11.40 -50.78
CA LEU A 619 52.36 11.04 -51.03
C LEU A 619 52.50 9.56 -51.37
N PRO A 620 53.65 9.15 -52.06
CA PRO A 620 53.87 7.72 -52.34
C PRO A 620 53.81 6.81 -51.13
N ASP A 621 54.16 7.33 -49.94
CA ASP A 621 54.17 6.61 -48.66
C ASP A 621 52.85 6.77 -47.90
N GLY A 622 51.86 7.46 -48.46
CA GLY A 622 50.54 7.67 -47.85
C GLY A 622 50.29 9.12 -47.43
N VAL A 623 49.39 9.31 -46.46
CA VAL A 623 48.99 10.61 -45.85
C VAL A 623 49.56 10.70 -44.44
N MET A 624 50.40 11.73 -44.19
CA MET A 624 50.87 12.00 -42.84
C MET A 624 49.68 12.45 -41.93
N VAL A 625 49.57 11.87 -40.75
CA VAL A 625 48.62 12.32 -39.74
C VAL A 625 49.32 12.60 -38.43
N ARG A 626 48.86 13.62 -37.71
CA ARG A 626 49.40 14.02 -36.41
C ARG A 626 48.27 14.25 -35.43
N VAL A 627 48.43 13.68 -34.22
CA VAL A 627 47.53 13.88 -33.11
C VAL A 627 48.15 14.76 -32.03
N ARG A 628 47.37 15.71 -31.50
CA ARG A 628 47.71 16.50 -30.31
C ARG A 628 46.78 16.11 -29.16
N GLY A 629 47.28 16.08 -27.93
CA GLY A 629 46.51 15.61 -26.78
C GLY A 629 46.24 14.10 -26.81
N GLY A 630 45.32 13.62 -26.04
CA GLY A 630 44.98 12.21 -25.91
C GLY A 630 46.04 11.33 -25.24
N THR A 631 45.64 10.12 -24.86
CA THR A 631 46.49 9.09 -24.24
C THR A 631 46.79 7.97 -25.25
N ALA A 632 48.07 7.71 -25.52
CA ALA A 632 48.45 6.58 -26.37
C ALA A 632 48.11 5.22 -25.71
N PRO A 633 47.85 4.15 -26.49
CA PRO A 633 47.92 4.06 -27.94
C PRO A 633 46.72 4.67 -28.68
N PHE A 634 46.94 5.09 -29.91
CA PHE A 634 45.92 5.68 -30.79
C PHE A 634 45.47 4.69 -31.85
N THR A 635 44.17 4.74 -32.20
CA THR A 635 43.62 4.04 -33.37
C THR A 635 43.12 5.07 -34.38
N TRP A 636 43.58 5.01 -35.60
CA TRP A 636 43.15 5.86 -36.69
C TRP A 636 42.16 5.13 -37.59
N LEU A 637 41.09 5.82 -37.95
CA LEU A 637 40.08 5.33 -38.88
C LEU A 637 39.97 6.29 -40.07
N ALA A 638 39.76 5.73 -41.26
CA ALA A 638 39.38 6.46 -42.45
C ALA A 638 37.97 6.02 -42.88
N ASN A 639 37.02 6.96 -42.96
CA ASN A 639 35.60 6.67 -43.23
C ASN A 639 35.01 5.56 -42.35
N GLY A 640 35.42 5.51 -41.08
CA GLY A 640 34.96 4.51 -40.11
C GLY A 640 35.70 3.17 -40.16
N VAL A 641 36.63 2.96 -41.13
CA VAL A 641 37.44 1.74 -41.23
C VAL A 641 38.78 1.96 -40.53
N PRO A 642 39.21 1.07 -39.61
CA PRO A 642 40.51 1.17 -38.96
C PRO A 642 41.65 1.06 -39.98
N VAL A 643 42.58 2.03 -40.00
CA VAL A 643 43.74 2.08 -40.88
C VAL A 643 45.06 2.03 -40.14
N ALA A 644 45.08 2.35 -38.86
CA ALA A 644 46.21 2.12 -37.97
C ALA A 644 45.68 1.84 -36.54
N ILE A 645 46.07 0.72 -35.92
CA ILE A 645 45.57 0.28 -34.61
C ILE A 645 46.75 0.20 -33.63
N GLY A 646 46.50 0.73 -32.39
CA GLY A 646 47.45 0.58 -31.28
C GLY A 646 48.75 1.39 -31.44
N PHE A 647 48.73 2.46 -32.23
CA PHE A 647 49.90 3.29 -32.52
C PHE A 647 50.27 4.14 -31.28
N LYS A 648 51.52 4.05 -30.86
CA LYS A 648 52.01 4.77 -29.66
C LYS A 648 52.58 6.16 -29.96
N GLY A 649 52.97 6.42 -31.22
CA GLY A 649 53.50 7.72 -31.64
C GLY A 649 52.40 8.79 -31.79
N ARG A 650 52.80 10.03 -31.95
CA ARG A 650 51.89 11.12 -32.24
C ARG A 650 51.75 11.46 -33.70
N GLU A 651 52.61 10.90 -34.54
CA GLU A 651 52.66 11.06 -35.98
C GLU A 651 52.79 9.70 -36.65
N THR A 652 52.09 9.49 -37.75
CA THR A 652 52.20 8.27 -38.59
C THR A 652 51.73 8.53 -39.97
N MET A 653 52.19 7.67 -40.90
CA MET A 653 51.74 7.65 -42.30
C MET A 653 50.58 6.65 -42.40
N LEU A 654 49.45 7.11 -42.93
CA LEU A 654 48.32 6.24 -43.26
C LEU A 654 48.39 5.87 -44.72
N THR A 655 48.62 4.59 -44.97
CA THR A 655 48.65 4.02 -46.32
C THR A 655 47.28 3.60 -46.81
N ALA A 656 47.13 3.34 -48.12
CA ALA A 656 45.87 2.82 -48.69
C ALA A 656 44.65 3.72 -48.60
N LEU A 657 44.81 5.04 -48.51
CA LEU A 657 43.70 5.98 -48.56
C LEU A 657 43.35 6.33 -50.01
N GLY A 658 42.12 6.15 -50.44
CA GLY A 658 41.62 6.53 -51.76
C GLY A 658 41.47 8.06 -51.91
N LYS A 659 41.57 8.55 -53.20
CA LYS A 659 41.29 9.97 -53.48
C LYS A 659 39.84 10.35 -53.22
N GLY A 660 39.59 11.61 -52.83
CA GLY A 660 38.25 12.15 -52.53
C GLY A 660 38.09 12.65 -51.13
N PHE A 661 36.86 12.85 -50.71
CA PHE A 661 36.56 13.27 -49.34
C PHE A 661 36.69 12.09 -48.38
N ILE A 662 37.46 12.29 -47.31
CA ILE A 662 37.73 11.29 -46.29
C ILE A 662 37.49 11.89 -44.91
N THR A 663 36.78 11.18 -44.05
CA THR A 663 36.69 11.48 -42.63
C THR A 663 37.77 10.68 -41.89
N LEU A 664 38.78 11.38 -41.40
CA LEU A 664 39.80 10.81 -40.52
C LEU A 664 39.30 10.92 -39.07
N SER A 665 39.33 9.82 -38.35
CA SER A 665 39.03 9.79 -36.92
C SER A 665 40.21 9.21 -36.15
N VAL A 666 40.54 9.81 -35.01
CA VAL A 666 41.52 9.25 -34.07
C VAL A 666 40.83 8.94 -32.75
N ILE A 667 41.09 7.75 -32.22
CA ILE A 667 40.61 7.30 -30.92
C ILE A 667 41.80 7.02 -30.03
N ASP A 668 41.81 7.52 -28.81
CA ASP A 668 42.87 7.29 -27.83
C ASP A 668 42.61 6.06 -26.96
N ALA A 669 43.55 5.71 -26.07
CA ALA A 669 43.45 4.58 -25.14
C ALA A 669 42.28 4.69 -24.16
N GLU A 670 41.74 5.88 -23.90
CA GLU A 670 40.62 6.14 -23.02
C GLU A 670 39.28 6.20 -23.77
N GLY A 671 39.29 5.88 -25.09
CA GLY A 671 38.10 5.91 -25.96
C GLY A 671 37.65 7.30 -26.40
N ARG A 672 38.40 8.36 -26.10
CA ARG A 672 38.12 9.71 -26.57
C ARG A 672 38.50 9.83 -28.05
N SER A 673 37.73 10.56 -28.83
CA SER A 673 37.93 10.65 -30.26
C SER A 673 37.91 12.08 -30.78
N ALA A 674 38.59 12.30 -31.92
CA ALA A 674 38.49 13.49 -32.73
C ALA A 674 38.38 13.14 -34.19
N GLN A 675 37.80 14.04 -35.00
CA GLN A 675 37.61 13.85 -36.43
C GLN A 675 38.08 15.06 -37.20
N SER A 676 38.52 14.81 -38.42
CA SER A 676 38.84 15.82 -39.42
C SER A 676 38.33 15.33 -40.78
N VAL A 677 37.57 16.15 -41.46
CA VAL A 677 37.10 15.88 -42.84
C VAL A 677 38.06 16.57 -43.79
N ILE A 678 38.69 15.79 -44.63
CA ILE A 678 39.69 16.29 -45.58
C ILE A 678 39.36 15.84 -47.00
N ARG A 679 39.97 16.50 -47.98
CA ARG A 679 39.93 16.07 -49.38
C ARG A 679 41.30 15.61 -49.81
N LEU A 680 41.46 14.37 -50.28
CA LEU A 680 42.70 13.81 -50.83
C LEU A 680 42.69 13.96 -52.33
N ARG A 681 43.82 14.50 -52.87
CA ARG A 681 44.06 14.67 -54.31
C ARG A 681 45.05 13.65 -54.87
#